data_62a4008d6a8b8f668e5885ade74d6762
#
_entry.id   62a4008d6a8b8f668e5885ade74d6762
#
_cell.length_a   1.000
_cell.length_b   1.000
_cell.length_c   1.000
_cell.angle_alpha   90.00
_cell.angle_beta   90.00
_cell.angle_gamma   90.00
#
_symmetry.space_group_name_H-M   'P 1'
#
loop_
_entity.id
_entity.type
_entity.pdbx_description
1 polymer ?
#
loop_
_entity_poly.entity_id
_entity_poly.type
_entity_poly.pdbx_seq_one_letter_code
_entity_poly.pdbx_strand_id
1 'polypeptide(L)'
;YDAKKMVIWPISSGLLMVLLSVGIYYWDWHFKIGILSGNIWVYMLLSIAGTVLTQVALDNISKYFRSGMLKDRFNLENESFEQSTECVSNPYSVNIPMRFYYQGKFRHGWINIINPFRGTWVVGTPGSGKTFSVIEPYIRQHSSKGFSMVVYDYKFPTLATKLYYHYRKNKEQKKIPEGCKFRIINFVNVEYSCRVNPIQQKYIGNLAAAQETAETLIESLQKGQKGSGGGSDQFFQTSATNFLAACIYFFVNYGKKPYDEYGHELDAEYSEDPETHHKRLTGRVYAKGCLGQMDKLVEPAYWKGQYSDMPHVLSFLNHSYEEIFEVLVTDPEVYPLLGPFKTAFDNKAMEQLEGMIGTLRVQTSRLATKEAYWVFSGDDFDLKVSDPKNPSYLLIANDPEMESIIGALNALILNRLVTRVNSGQGKNVPVSIIVDELPTLYFHKIDRLIGTARSNKVAVTLGFQELPQLEADYGKVGKDKIITTVGNVISGSARSKDTLDWLSGDIFGKVVQLKKGITIDRDRTSINLNENMDSLVPASKISDMASGWICGQTARDFTVTKTGKNDSMNIQEAEEFKTSKFFCKTNFNMDEIKAEEEDYKNYPLPIYYNFKSTDAKERILYNNFNRIDQEVKDMIKKIQTEFGKSEKKESSPTKKQ
;
A
#
# COMPACT_ATOMS: atom_id res chain seq x y z
N TYR A 1 -21.32 14.44 -47.26
CA TYR A 1 -21.86 13.53 -48.32
C TYR A 1 -23.32 13.86 -48.52
N ASP A 2 -23.64 14.52 -49.63
CA ASP A 2 -25.03 14.84 -49.96
C ASP A 2 -25.64 13.70 -50.81
N ALA A 3 -26.27 12.75 -50.13
CA ALA A 3 -26.88 11.60 -50.79
C ALA A 3 -27.90 11.95 -51.86
N LYS A 4 -28.58 13.10 -51.72
CA LYS A 4 -29.55 13.57 -52.73
C LYS A 4 -28.83 13.91 -54.03
N LYS A 5 -27.76 14.68 -53.98
CA LYS A 5 -27.04 15.11 -55.18
C LYS A 5 -26.15 14.04 -55.79
N MET A 6 -25.53 13.16 -54.97
CA MET A 6 -24.53 12.20 -55.43
C MET A 6 -25.12 10.82 -55.78
N VAL A 7 -26.32 10.49 -55.31
CA VAL A 7 -26.94 9.17 -55.52
C VAL A 7 -28.36 9.30 -56.11
N ILE A 8 -29.25 9.99 -55.39
CA ILE A 8 -30.67 9.98 -55.75
C ILE A 8 -30.92 10.66 -57.10
N TRP A 9 -30.40 11.86 -57.32
CA TRP A 9 -30.55 12.58 -58.56
C TRP A 9 -29.94 11.88 -59.77
N PRO A 10 -28.65 11.42 -59.74
CA PRO A 10 -28.08 10.69 -60.88
C PRO A 10 -28.79 9.38 -61.20
N ILE A 11 -29.20 8.60 -60.17
CA ILE A 11 -29.84 7.31 -60.40
C ILE A 11 -31.26 7.49 -60.97
N SER A 12 -32.02 8.47 -60.42
CA SER A 12 -33.37 8.73 -60.90
C SER A 12 -33.41 9.33 -62.32
N SER A 13 -32.50 10.30 -62.59
CA SER A 13 -32.40 10.89 -63.93
C SER A 13 -31.83 9.91 -64.94
N GLY A 14 -30.82 9.09 -64.54
CA GLY A 14 -30.27 8.06 -65.38
C GLY A 14 -31.25 6.98 -65.80
N LEU A 15 -32.03 6.46 -64.83
CA LEU A 15 -33.09 5.47 -65.09
C LEU A 15 -34.21 6.08 -65.97
N LEU A 16 -34.59 7.34 -65.67
CA LEU A 16 -35.59 8.03 -66.49
C LEU A 16 -35.13 8.19 -67.93
N MET A 17 -33.87 8.56 -68.17
CA MET A 17 -33.30 8.69 -69.52
C MET A 17 -33.25 7.33 -70.24
N VAL A 18 -32.90 6.25 -69.57
CA VAL A 18 -32.90 4.90 -70.13
C VAL A 18 -34.33 4.48 -70.50
N LEU A 19 -35.34 4.71 -69.65
CA LEU A 19 -36.68 4.40 -69.91
C LEU A 19 -37.28 5.21 -71.09
N LEU A 20 -36.96 6.50 -71.12
CA LEU A 20 -37.38 7.39 -72.25
C LEU A 20 -36.72 6.94 -73.55
N SER A 21 -35.43 6.51 -73.51
CA SER A 21 -34.70 6.05 -74.68
C SER A 21 -35.42 4.83 -75.35
N VAL A 22 -35.92 3.90 -74.53
CA VAL A 22 -36.67 2.72 -75.00
C VAL A 22 -38.01 3.17 -75.70
N GLY A 23 -38.71 4.13 -75.13
CA GLY A 23 -39.89 4.69 -75.73
C GLY A 23 -39.63 5.34 -77.10
N ILE A 24 -38.56 6.10 -77.18
CA ILE A 24 -38.14 6.80 -78.42
C ILE A 24 -37.68 5.80 -79.49
N TYR A 25 -37.09 4.66 -79.14
CA TYR A 25 -36.71 3.63 -80.06
C TYR A 25 -37.87 3.10 -80.93
N TYR A 26 -39.02 2.94 -80.32
CA TYR A 26 -40.28 2.49 -81.00
C TYR A 26 -41.04 3.63 -81.71
N TRP A 27 -40.61 4.88 -81.56
CA TRP A 27 -41.26 6.02 -82.21
C TRP A 27 -40.67 6.22 -83.63
N ASP A 28 -41.47 6.13 -84.67
CA ASP A 28 -41.05 6.22 -86.07
C ASP A 28 -40.78 7.70 -86.47
N TRP A 29 -39.48 8.04 -86.66
CA TRP A 29 -39.13 9.40 -87.13
C TRP A 29 -38.74 9.35 -88.62
N HIS A 30 -39.38 10.17 -89.37
CA HIS A 30 -39.21 10.20 -90.84
C HIS A 30 -37.93 10.87 -91.32
N PHE A 31 -37.06 11.29 -90.47
CA PHE A 31 -35.84 11.90 -90.84
C PHE A 31 -34.62 11.03 -90.52
N LYS A 32 -33.59 11.00 -91.47
CA LYS A 32 -32.40 10.18 -91.35
C LYS A 32 -31.15 11.05 -91.33
N ILE A 33 -30.17 10.72 -90.46
CA ILE A 33 -28.82 11.28 -90.45
C ILE A 33 -27.85 10.16 -90.77
N GLY A 34 -27.24 10.23 -91.98
CA GLY A 34 -26.44 9.17 -92.51
C GLY A 34 -27.21 7.87 -92.83
N ILE A 35 -26.76 6.76 -92.34
CA ILE A 35 -27.32 5.41 -92.54
C ILE A 35 -28.47 5.10 -91.57
N LEU A 36 -28.52 5.81 -90.39
CA LEU A 36 -29.39 5.51 -89.28
C LEU A 36 -30.58 6.56 -89.22
N SER A 37 -31.75 6.08 -88.78
CA SER A 37 -32.94 6.97 -88.51
C SER A 37 -32.65 7.82 -87.25
N GLY A 38 -33.27 9.01 -87.17
CA GLY A 38 -33.10 9.96 -86.10
C GLY A 38 -33.43 9.40 -84.70
N ASN A 39 -34.45 8.54 -84.60
CA ASN A 39 -34.86 7.87 -83.38
C ASN A 39 -33.70 6.97 -82.81
N ILE A 40 -32.95 6.31 -83.68
CA ILE A 40 -31.79 5.45 -83.24
C ILE A 40 -30.70 6.28 -82.68
N TRP A 41 -30.38 7.44 -83.27
CA TRP A 41 -29.40 8.39 -82.74
C TRP A 41 -29.76 8.91 -81.32
N VAL A 42 -31.01 9.32 -81.18
CA VAL A 42 -31.50 9.85 -79.89
C VAL A 42 -31.57 8.72 -78.86
N TYR A 43 -32.00 7.51 -79.27
CA TYR A 43 -31.90 6.33 -78.39
C TYR A 43 -30.49 6.03 -77.90
N MET A 44 -29.50 6.03 -78.77
CA MET A 44 -28.12 5.80 -78.41
C MET A 44 -27.59 6.87 -77.46
N LEU A 45 -27.85 8.15 -77.73
CA LEU A 45 -27.38 9.24 -76.89
C LEU A 45 -28.00 9.20 -75.50
N LEU A 46 -29.34 8.99 -75.41
CA LEU A 46 -30.02 8.94 -74.12
C LEU A 46 -29.64 7.69 -73.32
N SER A 47 -29.49 6.53 -74.01
CA SER A 47 -29.08 5.29 -73.33
C SER A 47 -27.65 5.39 -72.77
N ILE A 48 -26.73 5.96 -73.55
CA ILE A 48 -25.34 6.16 -73.07
C ILE A 48 -25.32 7.18 -71.91
N ALA A 49 -26.00 8.32 -72.04
CA ALA A 49 -26.03 9.31 -70.98
C ALA A 49 -26.73 8.77 -69.71
N GLY A 50 -27.85 8.06 -69.84
CA GLY A 50 -28.54 7.44 -68.72
C GLY A 50 -27.74 6.34 -68.03
N THR A 51 -27.01 5.53 -68.82
CA THR A 51 -26.15 4.49 -68.27
C THR A 51 -24.97 5.08 -67.49
N VAL A 52 -24.32 6.13 -68.03
CA VAL A 52 -23.21 6.82 -67.34
C VAL A 52 -23.67 7.44 -66.04
N LEU A 53 -24.83 8.11 -66.00
CA LEU A 53 -25.40 8.67 -64.77
C LEU A 53 -25.72 7.60 -63.72
N THR A 54 -26.30 6.50 -64.16
CA THR A 54 -26.56 5.36 -63.28
C THR A 54 -25.29 4.72 -62.72
N GLN A 55 -24.26 4.60 -63.58
CA GLN A 55 -22.96 4.06 -63.15
C GLN A 55 -22.25 4.97 -62.15
N VAL A 56 -22.31 6.30 -62.32
CA VAL A 56 -21.79 7.27 -61.35
C VAL A 56 -22.48 7.13 -59.99
N ALA A 57 -23.83 6.95 -59.99
CA ALA A 57 -24.57 6.74 -58.76
C ALA A 57 -24.19 5.42 -58.06
N LEU A 58 -24.06 4.32 -58.80
CA LEU A 58 -23.66 3.02 -58.28
C LEU A 58 -22.24 3.05 -57.73
N ASP A 59 -21.33 3.76 -58.41
CA ASP A 59 -19.95 3.97 -57.94
C ASP A 59 -19.94 4.74 -56.61
N ASN A 60 -20.74 5.79 -56.48
CA ASN A 60 -20.88 6.53 -55.23
C ASN A 60 -21.52 5.71 -54.11
N ILE A 61 -22.48 4.83 -54.39
CA ILE A 61 -23.01 3.87 -53.44
C ILE A 61 -21.94 2.88 -53.01
N SER A 62 -21.17 2.31 -53.94
CA SER A 62 -20.06 1.40 -53.62
C SER A 62 -19.02 2.07 -52.75
N LYS A 63 -18.67 3.32 -53.04
CA LYS A 63 -17.74 4.12 -52.21
C LYS A 63 -18.28 4.33 -50.79
N TYR A 64 -19.58 4.60 -50.64
CA TYR A 64 -20.22 4.73 -49.33
C TYR A 64 -20.17 3.43 -48.54
N PHE A 65 -20.50 2.30 -49.12
CA PHE A 65 -20.41 1.00 -48.44
C PHE A 65 -19.02 0.63 -48.08
N ARG A 66 -18.02 0.82 -48.98
CA ARG A 66 -16.63 0.57 -48.72
C ARG A 66 -16.07 1.46 -47.57
N SER A 67 -16.49 2.71 -47.50
CA SER A 67 -16.12 3.60 -46.40
C SER A 67 -16.67 3.14 -45.05
N GLY A 68 -17.88 2.53 -45.03
CA GLY A 68 -18.49 1.98 -43.82
C GLY A 68 -17.95 0.61 -43.37
N MET A 69 -17.45 -0.22 -44.35
CA MET A 69 -16.89 -1.53 -44.03
C MET A 69 -15.54 -1.50 -43.34
N LEU A 70 -14.81 -0.43 -43.51
CA LEU A 70 -13.49 -0.24 -42.87
C LEU A 70 -13.69 0.41 -41.51
N LYS A 71 -14.34 -0.26 -40.56
CA LYS A 71 -14.41 0.18 -39.17
C LYS A 71 -13.02 0.01 -38.54
N ASP A 72 -12.58 1.02 -37.79
CA ASP A 72 -11.36 0.91 -37.02
C ASP A 72 -11.56 -0.21 -35.98
N ARG A 73 -10.71 -1.23 -36.07
CA ARG A 73 -10.75 -2.38 -35.17
C ARG A 73 -10.34 -1.98 -33.75
N PHE A 74 -9.59 -0.92 -33.58
CA PHE A 74 -8.95 -0.55 -32.34
C PHE A 74 -9.54 0.71 -31.69
N ASN A 75 -10.33 1.53 -32.43
CA ASN A 75 -10.86 2.79 -31.92
C ASN A 75 -12.24 3.05 -32.51
N LEU A 76 -13.25 2.53 -31.88
CA LEU A 76 -14.63 2.82 -32.16
C LEU A 76 -15.07 4.01 -31.30
N GLU A 77 -15.17 5.19 -31.91
CA GLU A 77 -15.81 6.42 -31.37
C GLU A 77 -15.93 6.52 -29.85
N ASN A 78 -14.91 7.05 -29.17
CA ASN A 78 -14.90 7.28 -27.70
C ASN A 78 -15.08 6.02 -26.84
N GLU A 79 -14.90 4.84 -27.37
CA GLU A 79 -15.07 3.60 -26.64
C GLU A 79 -13.82 3.23 -25.82
N SER A 80 -14.06 2.42 -24.80
CA SER A 80 -12.98 1.74 -24.09
C SER A 80 -12.55 0.47 -24.87
N PHE A 81 -11.61 -0.22 -24.34
CA PHE A 81 -11.11 -1.50 -24.86
C PHE A 81 -11.87 -2.68 -24.22
N GLU A 82 -11.63 -3.89 -24.73
CA GLU A 82 -12.18 -5.10 -24.14
C GLU A 82 -11.65 -5.32 -22.73
N GLN A 83 -12.59 -5.60 -21.78
CA GLN A 83 -12.28 -5.80 -20.37
C GLN A 83 -12.92 -7.11 -19.89
N SER A 84 -12.48 -7.61 -18.72
CA SER A 84 -12.96 -8.87 -18.18
C SER A 84 -14.44 -8.83 -17.82
N THR A 85 -15.23 -9.75 -18.39
CA THR A 85 -16.64 -9.93 -18.08
C THR A 85 -16.90 -11.06 -17.09
N GLU A 86 -15.89 -11.92 -16.82
CA GLU A 86 -16.00 -13.07 -15.94
C GLU A 86 -15.45 -12.76 -14.54
N CYS A 87 -16.11 -13.29 -13.52
CA CYS A 87 -15.64 -13.25 -12.16
C CYS A 87 -14.71 -14.44 -11.89
N VAL A 88 -13.41 -14.18 -11.75
CA VAL A 88 -12.43 -15.21 -11.41
C VAL A 88 -12.04 -15.09 -9.95
N SER A 89 -12.58 -15.97 -9.12
CA SER A 89 -12.37 -15.97 -7.68
C SER A 89 -11.51 -17.15 -7.24
N ASN A 90 -10.62 -16.88 -6.29
CA ASN A 90 -9.85 -17.88 -5.56
C ASN A 90 -9.83 -17.56 -4.05
N PRO A 91 -9.24 -18.40 -3.17
CA PRO A 91 -9.21 -18.16 -1.74
C PRO A 91 -8.54 -16.82 -1.30
N TYR A 92 -7.80 -16.18 -2.19
CA TYR A 92 -7.05 -14.95 -1.88
C TYR A 92 -7.51 -13.74 -2.68
N SER A 93 -8.21 -13.94 -3.80
CA SER A 93 -8.57 -12.86 -4.75
C SER A 93 -9.49 -11.80 -4.14
N VAL A 94 -9.39 -10.60 -4.71
CA VAL A 94 -10.39 -9.54 -4.53
C VAL A 94 -11.03 -9.26 -5.87
N ASN A 95 -12.35 -9.34 -5.94
CA ASN A 95 -13.14 -9.17 -7.14
C ASN A 95 -14.05 -7.96 -6.98
N ILE A 96 -13.89 -6.94 -7.85
CA ILE A 96 -14.67 -5.70 -7.80
C ILE A 96 -15.62 -5.69 -8.99
N PRO A 97 -16.96 -5.61 -8.77
CA PRO A 97 -17.91 -5.56 -9.84
C PRO A 97 -17.82 -4.21 -10.57
N MET A 98 -17.83 -4.26 -11.90
CA MET A 98 -17.66 -3.08 -12.74
C MET A 98 -18.66 -3.03 -13.87
N ARG A 99 -18.82 -1.82 -14.41
CA ARG A 99 -19.60 -1.53 -15.62
C ARG A 99 -18.74 -0.69 -16.56
N PHE A 100 -18.62 -1.13 -17.80
CA PHE A 100 -17.83 -0.44 -18.82
C PHE A 100 -18.57 -0.39 -20.16
N TYR A 101 -18.19 0.57 -21.00
CA TYR A 101 -18.76 0.73 -22.34
C TYR A 101 -17.81 0.09 -23.35
N TYR A 102 -18.34 -0.82 -24.20
CA TYR A 102 -17.59 -1.47 -25.26
C TYR A 102 -18.50 -1.95 -26.38
N GLN A 103 -18.12 -1.69 -27.63
CA GLN A 103 -18.87 -2.02 -28.85
C GLN A 103 -20.34 -1.53 -28.83
N GLY A 104 -20.53 -0.25 -28.50
CA GLY A 104 -21.84 0.40 -28.52
C GLY A 104 -22.75 0.02 -27.35
N LYS A 105 -22.31 -0.73 -26.37
CA LYS A 105 -23.12 -1.22 -25.24
C LYS A 105 -22.40 -1.12 -23.91
N PHE A 106 -23.18 -0.88 -22.86
CA PHE A 106 -22.70 -1.08 -21.50
C PHE A 106 -22.66 -2.57 -21.17
N ARG A 107 -21.53 -3.02 -20.64
CA ARG A 107 -21.29 -4.40 -20.21
C ARG A 107 -21.00 -4.42 -18.72
N HIS A 108 -21.42 -5.49 -18.06
CA HIS A 108 -21.02 -5.82 -16.71
C HIS A 108 -19.76 -6.67 -16.75
N GLY A 109 -18.89 -6.48 -15.78
CA GLY A 109 -17.65 -7.22 -15.68
C GLY A 109 -17.07 -7.18 -14.27
N TRP A 110 -15.83 -7.64 -14.18
CA TRP A 110 -15.15 -7.77 -12.91
C TRP A 110 -13.69 -7.35 -13.05
N ILE A 111 -13.22 -6.57 -12.09
CA ILE A 111 -11.79 -6.38 -11.87
C ILE A 111 -11.34 -7.54 -10.99
N ASN A 112 -10.51 -8.41 -11.51
CA ASN A 112 -10.06 -9.61 -10.85
C ASN A 112 -8.62 -9.42 -10.34
N ILE A 113 -8.47 -9.13 -9.05
CA ILE A 113 -7.18 -9.11 -8.40
C ILE A 113 -6.92 -10.52 -7.86
N ILE A 114 -6.42 -11.39 -8.73
CA ILE A 114 -6.26 -12.83 -8.45
C ILE A 114 -5.14 -13.05 -7.44
N ASN A 115 -4.08 -12.26 -7.51
CA ASN A 115 -2.92 -12.37 -6.65
C ASN A 115 -2.66 -11.05 -5.91
N PRO A 116 -3.30 -10.81 -4.76
CA PRO A 116 -3.09 -9.61 -3.97
C PRO A 116 -1.69 -9.56 -3.32
N PHE A 117 -0.98 -10.70 -3.25
CA PHE A 117 0.38 -10.77 -2.71
C PHE A 117 1.45 -10.11 -3.60
N ARG A 118 1.09 -9.69 -4.80
CA ARG A 118 1.94 -8.83 -5.65
C ARG A 118 1.88 -7.35 -5.29
N GLY A 119 1.18 -7.01 -4.22
CA GLY A 119 0.93 -5.63 -3.82
C GLY A 119 -0.09 -4.92 -4.69
N THR A 120 -0.75 -3.94 -4.13
CA THR A 120 -1.77 -3.13 -4.81
C THR A 120 -1.58 -1.65 -4.49
N TRP A 121 -1.42 -0.83 -5.52
CA TRP A 121 -1.50 0.63 -5.43
C TRP A 121 -2.93 1.10 -5.63
N VAL A 122 -3.39 1.98 -4.75
CA VAL A 122 -4.68 2.65 -4.86
C VAL A 122 -4.44 4.16 -4.94
N VAL A 123 -4.52 4.70 -6.15
CA VAL A 123 -4.15 6.08 -6.46
C VAL A 123 -5.39 6.92 -6.70
N GLY A 124 -5.34 8.22 -6.44
CA GLY A 124 -6.37 9.18 -6.85
C GLY A 124 -6.60 10.29 -5.86
N THR A 125 -7.09 11.40 -6.37
CA THR A 125 -7.40 12.61 -5.60
C THR A 125 -8.44 12.37 -4.50
N PRO A 126 -8.51 13.24 -3.48
CA PRO A 126 -9.57 13.21 -2.48
C PRO A 126 -10.96 13.24 -3.15
N GLY A 127 -11.87 12.40 -2.66
CA GLY A 127 -13.22 12.31 -3.24
C GLY A 127 -13.34 11.49 -4.53
N SER A 128 -12.26 10.93 -5.07
CA SER A 128 -12.32 10.02 -6.24
C SER A 128 -13.02 8.68 -5.96
N GLY A 129 -13.30 8.37 -4.69
CA GLY A 129 -13.98 7.14 -4.28
C GLY A 129 -13.05 5.96 -4.00
N LYS A 130 -11.73 6.17 -3.83
CA LYS A 130 -10.74 5.12 -3.54
C LYS A 130 -11.15 4.16 -2.43
N THR A 131 -11.50 4.72 -1.28
CA THR A 131 -11.84 3.94 -0.08
C THR A 131 -13.04 3.05 -0.36
N PHE A 132 -14.12 3.63 -0.87
CA PHE A 132 -15.35 2.90 -1.19
C PHE A 132 -15.16 1.86 -2.31
N SER A 133 -14.49 2.26 -3.40
CA SER A 133 -14.37 1.43 -4.61
C SER A 133 -13.35 0.30 -4.48
N VAL A 134 -12.31 0.46 -3.63
CA VAL A 134 -11.18 -0.47 -3.55
C VAL A 134 -10.91 -0.95 -2.13
N ILE A 135 -10.70 -0.04 -1.18
CA ILE A 135 -10.28 -0.39 0.19
C ILE A 135 -11.35 -1.23 0.90
N GLU A 136 -12.61 -0.81 0.84
CA GLU A 136 -13.72 -1.56 1.47
C GLU A 136 -13.93 -2.96 0.86
N PRO A 137 -13.91 -3.16 -0.47
CA PRO A 137 -13.88 -4.50 -1.06
C PRO A 137 -12.75 -5.40 -0.55
N TYR A 138 -11.54 -4.85 -0.34
CA TYR A 138 -10.44 -5.61 0.27
C TYR A 138 -10.77 -6.03 1.70
N ILE A 139 -11.25 -5.10 2.53
CA ILE A 139 -11.65 -5.39 3.91
C ILE A 139 -12.74 -6.47 3.93
N ARG A 140 -13.79 -6.29 3.16
CA ARG A 140 -14.94 -7.21 3.10
C ARG A 140 -14.54 -8.61 2.67
N GLN A 141 -13.79 -8.72 1.56
CA GLN A 141 -13.47 -10.01 0.96
C GLN A 141 -12.34 -10.73 1.69
N HIS A 142 -11.25 -10.05 2.07
CA HIS A 142 -10.19 -10.68 2.83
C HIS A 142 -10.66 -11.12 4.21
N SER A 143 -11.49 -10.33 4.88
CA SER A 143 -12.12 -10.73 6.15
C SER A 143 -12.97 -12.00 5.99
N SER A 144 -13.76 -12.12 4.92
CA SER A 144 -14.59 -13.29 4.66
C SER A 144 -13.79 -14.53 4.21
N LYS A 145 -12.54 -14.36 3.80
CA LYS A 145 -11.62 -15.43 3.33
C LYS A 145 -10.62 -15.86 4.39
N GLY A 146 -10.79 -15.43 5.64
CA GLY A 146 -9.97 -15.88 6.77
C GLY A 146 -8.59 -15.25 6.88
N PHE A 147 -8.37 -14.09 6.29
CA PHE A 147 -7.14 -13.33 6.50
C PHE A 147 -7.10 -12.74 7.92
N SER A 148 -5.91 -12.65 8.49
CA SER A 148 -5.61 -11.64 9.50
C SER A 148 -5.51 -10.27 8.83
N MET A 149 -5.94 -9.22 9.52
CA MET A 149 -6.02 -7.90 8.93
C MET A 149 -5.19 -6.89 9.71
N VAL A 150 -4.47 -6.02 9.00
CA VAL A 150 -3.82 -4.83 9.56
C VAL A 150 -4.32 -3.64 8.74
N VAL A 151 -5.04 -2.73 9.38
CA VAL A 151 -5.62 -1.58 8.71
C VAL A 151 -5.17 -0.30 9.40
N TYR A 152 -4.55 0.59 8.63
CA TYR A 152 -4.24 1.94 9.08
C TYR A 152 -5.39 2.88 8.71
N ASP A 153 -6.02 3.45 9.72
CA ASP A 153 -7.16 4.35 9.59
C ASP A 153 -6.70 5.79 9.84
N TYR A 154 -6.48 6.53 8.76
CA TYR A 154 -6.05 7.93 8.82
C TYR A 154 -7.07 8.85 9.50
N LYS A 155 -8.36 8.54 9.34
CA LYS A 155 -9.48 9.29 9.90
C LYS A 155 -10.30 8.42 10.85
N PHE A 156 -9.68 7.98 11.92
CA PHE A 156 -10.38 7.18 12.92
C PHE A 156 -11.69 7.89 13.39
N PRO A 157 -12.84 7.17 13.46
CA PRO A 157 -13.02 5.72 13.37
C PRO A 157 -13.58 5.19 12.03
N THR A 158 -13.29 5.84 10.90
CA THR A 158 -13.95 5.56 9.62
C THR A 158 -13.76 4.11 9.14
N LEU A 159 -12.53 3.65 8.98
CA LEU A 159 -12.23 2.26 8.60
C LEU A 159 -12.35 1.30 9.78
N ALA A 160 -12.13 1.80 10.99
CA ALA A 160 -12.27 1.03 12.23
C ALA A 160 -13.65 0.39 12.36
N THR A 161 -14.70 1.17 12.18
CA THR A 161 -16.09 0.71 12.26
C THR A 161 -16.38 -0.38 11.23
N LYS A 162 -15.94 -0.19 9.99
CA LYS A 162 -16.14 -1.15 8.90
C LYS A 162 -15.37 -2.45 9.15
N LEU A 163 -14.09 -2.34 9.55
CA LEU A 163 -13.26 -3.50 9.86
C LEU A 163 -13.84 -4.30 11.03
N TYR A 164 -14.28 -3.64 12.09
CA TYR A 164 -14.85 -4.30 13.26
C TYR A 164 -16.18 -4.99 12.94
N TYR A 165 -17.02 -4.35 12.14
CA TYR A 165 -18.26 -4.95 11.65
C TYR A 165 -18.00 -6.25 10.88
N HIS A 166 -17.11 -6.24 9.89
CA HIS A 166 -16.78 -7.44 9.12
C HIS A 166 -16.09 -8.50 9.98
N TYR A 167 -15.24 -8.10 10.94
CA TYR A 167 -14.68 -9.02 11.91
C TYR A 167 -15.78 -9.72 12.70
N ARG A 168 -16.75 -8.99 13.27
CA ARG A 168 -17.83 -9.57 14.07
C ARG A 168 -18.73 -10.49 13.24
N LYS A 169 -19.19 -10.06 12.08
CA LYS A 169 -20.03 -10.86 11.18
C LYS A 169 -19.35 -12.14 10.72
N ASN A 170 -18.10 -12.05 10.29
CA ASN A 170 -17.36 -13.23 9.83
C ASN A 170 -16.95 -14.16 10.96
N LYS A 171 -16.78 -13.65 12.19
CA LYS A 171 -16.54 -14.46 13.37
C LYS A 171 -17.78 -15.29 13.75
N GLU A 172 -18.96 -14.69 13.71
CA GLU A 172 -20.25 -15.38 13.91
C GLU A 172 -20.46 -16.48 12.86
N GLN A 173 -20.01 -16.25 11.62
CA GLN A 173 -20.08 -17.21 10.51
C GLN A 173 -18.92 -18.23 10.50
N LYS A 174 -18.02 -18.22 11.50
CA LYS A 174 -16.82 -19.09 11.58
C LYS A 174 -15.91 -19.02 10.36
N LYS A 175 -15.84 -17.87 9.69
CA LYS A 175 -14.97 -17.62 8.53
C LYS A 175 -13.59 -17.07 8.92
N ILE A 176 -13.43 -16.60 10.14
CA ILE A 176 -12.19 -16.07 10.68
C ILE A 176 -11.44 -17.19 11.41
N PRO A 177 -10.10 -17.21 11.42
CA PRO A 177 -9.32 -18.17 12.17
C PRO A 177 -9.75 -18.26 13.65
N GLU A 178 -9.79 -19.47 14.19
CA GLU A 178 -10.15 -19.69 15.59
C GLU A 178 -9.19 -18.95 16.52
N GLY A 179 -9.70 -18.40 17.61
CA GLY A 179 -8.91 -17.63 18.57
C GLY A 179 -8.56 -16.21 18.12
N CYS A 180 -8.93 -15.81 16.90
CA CYS A 180 -8.63 -14.47 16.39
C CYS A 180 -9.24 -13.36 17.25
N LYS A 181 -8.41 -12.36 17.60
CA LYS A 181 -8.79 -11.22 18.44
C LYS A 181 -8.74 -9.93 17.65
N PHE A 182 -9.61 -8.99 17.98
CA PHE A 182 -9.57 -7.64 17.45
C PHE A 182 -8.73 -6.75 18.36
N ARG A 183 -7.87 -5.91 17.79
CA ARG A 183 -6.97 -5.00 18.50
C ARG A 183 -6.99 -3.65 17.84
N ILE A 184 -6.94 -2.60 18.66
CA ILE A 184 -6.81 -1.21 18.19
C ILE A 184 -5.61 -0.60 18.88
N ILE A 185 -4.83 0.20 18.15
CA ILE A 185 -3.82 1.08 18.69
C ILE A 185 -4.25 2.52 18.38
N ASN A 186 -4.42 3.32 19.42
CA ASN A 186 -4.85 4.70 19.31
C ASN A 186 -4.14 5.55 20.37
N PHE A 187 -3.35 6.53 19.92
CA PHE A 187 -2.60 7.42 20.79
C PHE A 187 -3.37 8.68 21.22
N VAL A 188 -4.59 8.86 20.72
CA VAL A 188 -5.45 10.00 21.11
C VAL A 188 -6.54 9.53 22.06
N ASN A 189 -7.30 8.54 21.63
CA ASN A 189 -8.40 7.98 22.39
C ASN A 189 -7.96 6.64 23.02
N VAL A 190 -7.15 6.73 24.07
CA VAL A 190 -6.50 5.56 24.70
C VAL A 190 -7.46 4.56 25.31
N GLU A 191 -8.73 4.91 25.55
CA GLU A 191 -9.79 4.00 25.94
C GLU A 191 -10.08 2.92 24.90
N TYR A 192 -9.90 3.24 23.64
CA TYR A 192 -10.00 2.28 22.53
C TYR A 192 -8.69 1.55 22.25
N SER A 193 -7.58 1.90 22.92
CA SER A 193 -6.27 1.37 22.59
C SER A 193 -5.91 0.14 23.41
N CYS A 194 -5.42 -0.90 22.76
CA CYS A 194 -4.53 -1.88 23.39
C CYS A 194 -3.16 -1.25 23.62
N ARG A 195 -2.41 -1.81 24.55
CA ARG A 195 -1.03 -1.40 24.85
C ARG A 195 -0.07 -2.34 24.12
N VAL A 196 1.01 -1.79 23.58
CA VAL A 196 1.98 -2.54 22.80
C VAL A 196 3.39 -2.01 23.01
N ASN A 197 4.35 -2.89 23.14
CA ASN A 197 5.74 -2.52 23.29
C ASN A 197 6.56 -2.96 22.07
N PRO A 198 6.94 -2.04 21.15
CA PRO A 198 7.64 -2.38 19.91
C PRO A 198 9.13 -2.62 20.07
N ILE A 199 9.74 -2.33 21.23
CA ILE A 199 11.20 -2.45 21.45
C ILE A 199 11.58 -3.56 22.43
N GLN A 200 10.74 -4.55 22.60
CA GLN A 200 11.09 -5.73 23.40
C GLN A 200 12.25 -6.52 22.77
N GLN A 201 12.99 -7.23 23.60
CA GLN A 201 14.09 -8.06 23.15
C GLN A 201 13.72 -9.08 22.07
N LYS A 202 12.52 -9.67 22.13
CA LYS A 202 12.02 -10.57 21.07
C LYS A 202 11.94 -9.91 19.68
N TYR A 203 11.88 -8.57 19.64
CA TYR A 203 11.90 -7.77 18.42
C TYR A 203 13.27 -7.19 18.11
N ILE A 204 14.10 -6.98 19.15
CA ILE A 204 15.44 -6.40 19.04
C ILE A 204 16.44 -7.40 19.59
N GLY A 205 16.82 -8.36 18.76
CA GLY A 205 17.75 -9.43 19.15
C GLY A 205 19.23 -9.04 19.08
N ASN A 206 19.56 -7.94 18.40
CA ASN A 206 20.94 -7.49 18.19
C ASN A 206 21.00 -5.97 17.96
N LEU A 207 22.22 -5.44 17.95
CA LEU A 207 22.51 -4.02 17.76
C LEU A 207 21.99 -3.48 16.42
N ALA A 208 22.04 -4.28 15.34
CA ALA A 208 21.55 -3.86 14.02
C ALA A 208 20.01 -3.65 14.02
N ALA A 209 19.27 -4.46 14.77
CA ALA A 209 17.83 -4.27 14.91
C ALA A 209 17.48 -3.01 15.74
N ALA A 210 18.34 -2.65 16.71
CA ALA A 210 18.19 -1.38 17.43
C ALA A 210 18.47 -0.18 16.51
N GLN A 211 19.50 -0.26 15.66
CA GLN A 211 19.82 0.77 14.67
C GLN A 211 18.67 0.94 13.67
N GLU A 212 18.10 -0.14 13.14
CA GLU A 212 16.94 -0.09 12.23
C GLU A 212 15.71 0.56 12.89
N THR A 213 15.53 0.31 14.19
CA THR A 213 14.43 0.94 14.95
C THR A 213 14.63 2.44 15.10
N ALA A 214 15.85 2.84 15.47
CA ALA A 214 16.23 4.24 15.62
C ALA A 214 16.13 4.98 14.28
N GLU A 215 16.63 4.38 13.19
CA GLU A 215 16.53 4.91 11.84
C GLU A 215 15.08 5.14 11.43
N THR A 216 14.22 4.15 11.62
CA THR A 216 12.78 4.25 11.33
C THR A 216 12.13 5.43 12.06
N LEU A 217 12.42 5.60 13.35
CA LEU A 217 11.85 6.67 14.16
C LEU A 217 12.36 8.05 13.71
N ILE A 218 13.67 8.20 13.51
CA ILE A 218 14.27 9.48 13.11
C ILE A 218 13.82 9.87 11.71
N GLU A 219 13.82 8.96 10.75
CA GLU A 219 13.32 9.23 9.39
C GLU A 219 11.83 9.62 9.38
N SER A 220 11.03 8.99 10.24
CA SER A 220 9.60 9.33 10.38
C SER A 220 9.39 10.74 10.95
N LEU A 221 10.23 11.15 11.91
CA LEU A 221 10.17 12.50 12.51
C LEU A 221 10.68 13.59 11.56
N GLN A 222 11.57 13.25 10.65
CA GLN A 222 12.14 14.15 9.63
C GLN A 222 11.40 14.11 8.30
N LYS A 223 10.31 13.39 8.22
CA LYS A 223 9.46 13.31 7.04
C LYS A 223 9.13 14.71 6.51
N GLY A 224 9.26 14.90 5.19
CA GLY A 224 9.03 16.17 4.53
C GLY A 224 10.16 17.21 4.67
N GLN A 225 11.22 16.95 5.45
CA GLN A 225 12.38 17.82 5.59
C GLN A 225 13.56 17.42 4.69
N LYS A 226 13.43 16.35 3.91
CA LYS A 226 14.46 15.85 2.98
C LYS A 226 14.60 16.73 1.73
N GLY A 227 14.85 18.03 1.91
CA GLY A 227 15.13 18.98 0.85
C GLY A 227 16.52 19.60 1.03
N SER A 228 17.50 19.25 0.20
CA SER A 228 18.78 19.94 -0.02
C SER A 228 19.76 20.07 1.16
N GLY A 229 19.70 19.21 2.17
CA GLY A 229 20.71 19.20 3.23
C GLY A 229 22.08 18.77 2.71
N GLY A 230 23.14 19.56 2.94
CA GLY A 230 24.52 19.22 2.63
C GLY A 230 25.03 18.09 3.53
N GLY A 231 26.30 17.67 3.32
CA GLY A 231 26.92 16.57 4.08
C GLY A 231 26.88 16.70 5.62
N SER A 232 26.72 17.92 6.15
CA SER A 232 26.53 18.19 7.56
C SER A 232 25.23 17.57 8.13
N ASP A 233 24.12 17.71 7.41
CA ASP A 233 22.81 17.21 7.87
C ASP A 233 22.79 15.69 7.93
N GLN A 234 23.44 15.03 6.98
CA GLN A 234 23.58 13.56 6.98
C GLN A 234 24.43 13.07 8.16
N PHE A 235 25.50 13.81 8.52
CA PHE A 235 26.31 13.49 9.67
C PHE A 235 25.51 13.58 10.98
N PHE A 236 24.76 14.67 11.17
CA PHE A 236 23.90 14.84 12.37
C PHE A 236 22.81 13.78 12.45
N GLN A 237 22.19 13.44 11.33
CA GLN A 237 21.17 12.38 11.28
C GLN A 237 21.77 11.01 11.67
N THR A 238 22.93 10.64 11.10
CA THR A 238 23.59 9.39 11.42
C THR A 238 24.00 9.35 12.90
N SER A 239 24.50 10.45 13.43
CA SER A 239 24.88 10.56 14.84
C SER A 239 23.66 10.38 15.75
N ALA A 240 22.55 11.08 15.48
CA ALA A 240 21.30 10.94 16.21
C ALA A 240 20.77 9.50 16.19
N THR A 241 20.82 8.85 15.04
CA THR A 241 20.41 7.44 14.88
C THR A 241 21.27 6.50 15.73
N ASN A 242 22.58 6.65 15.68
CA ASN A 242 23.49 5.80 16.46
C ASN A 242 23.32 6.00 17.97
N PHE A 243 23.13 7.24 18.42
CA PHE A 243 22.92 7.53 19.82
C PHE A 243 21.59 6.96 20.34
N LEU A 244 20.51 7.15 19.59
CA LEU A 244 19.22 6.57 19.92
C LEU A 244 19.26 5.04 19.92
N ALA A 245 19.97 4.43 18.95
CA ALA A 245 20.16 3.00 18.89
C ALA A 245 20.91 2.46 20.11
N ALA A 246 21.94 3.18 20.58
CA ALA A 246 22.67 2.83 21.80
C ALA A 246 21.74 2.87 23.03
N CYS A 247 20.92 3.90 23.16
CA CYS A 247 19.94 3.99 24.24
C CYS A 247 18.91 2.85 24.18
N ILE A 248 18.34 2.58 23.01
CA ILE A 248 17.37 1.49 22.83
C ILE A 248 18.01 0.15 23.21
N TYR A 249 19.22 -0.13 22.72
CA TYR A 249 19.87 -1.41 22.95
C TYR A 249 20.29 -1.59 24.41
N PHE A 250 20.74 -0.53 25.07
CA PHE A 250 21.00 -0.53 26.51
C PHE A 250 19.76 -0.95 27.30
N PHE A 251 18.60 -0.33 27.03
CA PHE A 251 17.36 -0.69 27.74
C PHE A 251 16.86 -2.09 27.44
N VAL A 252 17.10 -2.61 26.23
CA VAL A 252 16.80 -4.00 25.87
C VAL A 252 17.65 -4.98 26.70
N ASN A 253 18.90 -4.65 26.98
CA ASN A 253 19.82 -5.51 27.74
C ASN A 253 19.71 -5.33 29.26
N TYR A 254 19.29 -4.15 29.73
CA TYR A 254 19.17 -3.86 31.15
C TYR A 254 18.12 -4.70 31.83
N GLY A 255 18.50 -5.50 32.86
CA GLY A 255 17.58 -6.33 33.61
C GLY A 255 16.84 -7.38 32.78
N LYS A 256 17.49 -7.90 31.73
CA LYS A 256 16.92 -8.88 30.79
C LYS A 256 16.55 -10.19 31.47
N LYS A 257 15.29 -10.59 31.34
CA LYS A 257 14.76 -11.82 31.92
C LYS A 257 14.04 -12.67 30.88
N PRO A 258 14.17 -14.00 30.93
CA PRO A 258 13.44 -14.92 30.07
C PRO A 258 12.03 -15.21 30.60
N TYR A 259 11.10 -15.46 29.66
CA TYR A 259 9.71 -15.82 29.96
C TYR A 259 9.28 -17.03 29.13
N ASP A 260 8.35 -17.83 29.67
CA ASP A 260 7.69 -18.91 28.95
C ASP A 260 6.57 -18.38 27.98
N GLU A 261 5.93 -19.30 27.26
CA GLU A 261 4.84 -18.98 26.34
C GLU A 261 3.61 -18.40 27.03
N TYR A 262 3.47 -18.61 28.34
CA TYR A 262 2.38 -18.09 29.17
C TYR A 262 2.71 -16.76 29.85
N GLY A 263 3.94 -16.27 29.70
CA GLY A 263 4.42 -15.04 30.33
C GLY A 263 4.95 -15.20 31.75
N HIS A 264 5.20 -16.42 32.20
CA HIS A 264 5.85 -16.65 33.49
C HIS A 264 7.35 -16.42 33.38
N GLU A 265 7.92 -15.73 34.37
CA GLU A 265 9.36 -15.48 34.45
C GLU A 265 10.13 -16.79 34.68
N LEU A 266 11.22 -16.97 33.96
CA LEU A 266 12.16 -18.07 34.06
C LEU A 266 13.48 -17.58 34.67
N ASP A 267 14.31 -18.48 35.16
CA ASP A 267 15.64 -18.13 35.71
C ASP A 267 16.70 -18.31 34.63
N ALA A 268 17.44 -17.25 34.32
CA ALA A 268 18.61 -17.30 33.42
C ALA A 268 19.88 -17.49 34.20
N GLU A 269 20.79 -18.33 33.67
CA GLU A 269 22.14 -18.52 34.23
C GLU A 269 23.06 -17.45 33.65
N TYR A 270 23.83 -16.82 34.53
CA TYR A 270 24.87 -15.85 34.18
C TYR A 270 26.23 -16.39 34.59
N SER A 271 27.22 -16.24 33.72
CA SER A 271 28.64 -16.34 34.06
C SER A 271 29.20 -14.95 34.35
N GLU A 272 29.97 -14.81 35.41
CA GLU A 272 30.65 -13.57 35.73
C GLU A 272 32.10 -13.67 35.23
N ASP A 273 32.54 -12.66 34.48
CA ASP A 273 33.92 -12.54 34.02
C ASP A 273 34.82 -12.23 35.25
N PRO A 274 35.90 -13.02 35.53
CA PRO A 274 36.73 -12.85 36.73
C PRO A 274 37.47 -11.52 36.78
N GLU A 275 37.75 -10.90 35.62
CA GLU A 275 38.57 -9.67 35.55
C GLU A 275 37.67 -8.42 35.56
N THR A 276 36.58 -8.46 34.86
CA THR A 276 35.70 -7.28 34.65
C THR A 276 34.44 -7.28 35.50
N HIS A 277 34.18 -8.37 36.25
CA HIS A 277 32.92 -8.61 36.98
C HIS A 277 31.67 -8.44 36.15
N HIS A 278 31.79 -8.46 34.82
CA HIS A 278 30.70 -8.35 33.92
C HIS A 278 29.90 -9.68 33.81
N LYS A 279 28.59 -9.63 34.05
CA LYS A 279 27.73 -10.82 33.97
C LYS A 279 27.25 -11.03 32.52
N ARG A 280 27.64 -12.17 31.95
CA ARG A 280 27.16 -12.60 30.63
C ARG A 280 26.19 -13.78 30.75
N LEU A 281 25.14 -13.76 29.92
CA LEU A 281 24.24 -14.88 29.80
C LEU A 281 24.96 -16.11 29.26
N THR A 282 24.87 -17.26 29.97
CA THR A 282 25.40 -18.54 29.47
C THR A 282 24.56 -19.17 28.38
N GLY A 283 23.35 -18.66 28.14
CA GLY A 283 22.34 -19.24 27.25
C GLY A 283 21.49 -20.32 27.89
N ARG A 284 21.80 -20.72 29.15
CA ARG A 284 20.98 -21.68 29.89
C ARG A 284 19.86 -20.97 30.65
N VAL A 285 18.65 -21.50 30.52
CA VAL A 285 17.48 -20.98 31.19
C VAL A 285 16.74 -22.11 31.88
N TYR A 286 16.29 -21.87 33.09
CA TYR A 286 15.66 -22.85 33.94
C TYR A 286 14.24 -22.41 34.34
N ALA A 287 13.40 -23.37 34.70
CA ALA A 287 12.14 -23.05 35.33
C ALA A 287 12.37 -22.23 36.62
N LYS A 288 11.46 -21.33 36.96
CA LYS A 288 11.60 -20.40 38.09
C LYS A 288 11.90 -21.14 39.40
N GLY A 289 12.93 -20.74 40.11
CA GLY A 289 13.39 -21.38 41.33
C GLY A 289 14.24 -22.64 41.13
N CYS A 290 14.60 -22.98 39.88
CA CYS A 290 15.32 -24.19 39.54
C CYS A 290 16.70 -23.91 38.92
N LEU A 291 17.30 -22.75 39.19
CA LEU A 291 18.59 -22.35 38.64
C LEU A 291 19.67 -23.41 38.91
N GLY A 292 20.40 -23.86 37.87
CA GLY A 292 21.45 -24.87 37.96
C GLY A 292 20.95 -26.34 37.94
N GLN A 293 19.67 -26.60 37.92
CA GLN A 293 19.13 -27.96 37.81
C GLN A 293 19.01 -28.34 36.31
N MET A 294 19.93 -29.16 35.83
CA MET A 294 20.03 -29.49 34.38
C MET A 294 18.83 -30.23 33.82
N ASP A 295 18.03 -30.93 34.64
CA ASP A 295 16.79 -31.56 34.27
C ASP A 295 15.62 -30.58 34.15
N LYS A 296 15.77 -29.34 34.55
CA LYS A 296 14.82 -28.22 34.50
C LYS A 296 15.17 -27.15 33.52
N LEU A 297 16.07 -27.44 32.55
CA LEU A 297 16.34 -26.55 31.42
C LEU A 297 15.05 -26.34 30.59
N VAL A 298 14.78 -25.07 30.27
CA VAL A 298 13.61 -24.64 29.50
C VAL A 298 14.10 -23.76 28.36
N GLU A 299 13.51 -23.90 27.19
CA GLU A 299 13.73 -22.97 26.10
C GLU A 299 12.80 -21.75 26.28
N PRO A 300 13.33 -20.52 26.45
CA PRO A 300 12.48 -19.37 26.68
C PRO A 300 11.73 -19.00 25.41
N ALA A 301 10.44 -18.71 25.56
CA ALA A 301 9.61 -18.25 24.45
C ALA A 301 9.98 -16.81 24.05
N TYR A 302 10.34 -15.97 25.02
CA TYR A 302 10.81 -14.60 24.78
C TYR A 302 11.63 -14.07 25.95
N TRP A 303 12.39 -13.00 25.66
CA TRP A 303 13.16 -12.24 26.62
C TRP A 303 12.59 -10.82 26.75
N LYS A 304 12.66 -10.24 27.95
CA LYS A 304 12.19 -8.86 28.21
C LYS A 304 13.14 -8.18 29.18
N GLY A 305 13.56 -6.97 28.81
CA GLY A 305 14.29 -6.09 29.72
C GLY A 305 13.36 -5.44 30.74
N GLN A 306 13.88 -5.07 31.89
CA GLN A 306 13.08 -4.48 32.97
C GLN A 306 12.39 -3.19 32.54
N TYR A 307 13.11 -2.34 31.78
CA TYR A 307 12.63 -1.05 31.29
C TYR A 307 12.74 -0.94 29.75
N SER A 308 12.62 -2.08 29.08
CA SER A 308 12.77 -2.17 27.63
C SER A 308 11.49 -1.70 26.92
N ASP A 309 11.15 -0.44 27.07
CA ASP A 309 10.05 0.20 26.35
C ASP A 309 10.42 1.64 25.95
N MET A 310 9.69 2.18 24.98
CA MET A 310 9.96 3.49 24.42
C MET A 310 9.81 4.65 25.42
N PRO A 311 8.82 4.66 26.33
CA PRO A 311 8.70 5.66 27.37
C PRO A 311 9.94 5.79 28.26
N HIS A 312 10.56 4.68 28.67
CA HIS A 312 11.79 4.74 29.47
C HIS A 312 12.97 5.31 28.67
N VAL A 313 13.09 4.95 27.39
CA VAL A 313 14.12 5.53 26.50
C VAL A 313 13.91 7.03 26.33
N LEU A 314 12.68 7.48 26.11
CA LEU A 314 12.35 8.92 25.95
C LEU A 314 12.60 9.70 27.24
N SER A 315 12.21 9.15 28.40
CA SER A 315 12.49 9.78 29.70
C SER A 315 14.02 9.87 29.96
N PHE A 316 14.77 8.80 29.64
CA PHE A 316 16.21 8.79 29.79
C PHE A 316 16.93 9.85 28.94
N LEU A 317 16.48 10.07 27.71
CA LEU A 317 17.04 11.10 26.82
C LEU A 317 16.88 12.54 27.34
N ASN A 318 16.00 12.77 28.31
CA ASN A 318 15.79 14.10 28.93
C ASN A 318 16.79 14.39 30.08
N HIS A 319 17.58 13.41 30.49
CA HIS A 319 18.60 13.58 31.53
C HIS A 319 19.86 14.31 31.03
N SER A 320 20.76 14.70 31.96
CA SER A 320 21.99 15.36 31.57
C SER A 320 22.92 14.41 30.77
N TYR A 321 23.83 14.98 29.97
CA TYR A 321 24.76 14.17 29.21
C TYR A 321 25.66 13.32 30.11
N GLU A 322 26.07 13.88 31.27
CA GLU A 322 26.86 13.18 32.28
C GLU A 322 26.12 11.93 32.74
N GLU A 323 24.89 12.07 33.19
CA GLU A 323 24.07 10.93 33.66
C GLU A 323 23.85 9.89 32.55
N ILE A 324 23.59 10.31 31.32
CA ILE A 324 23.37 9.40 30.19
C ILE A 324 24.64 8.61 29.85
N PHE A 325 25.79 9.29 29.75
CA PHE A 325 27.05 8.63 29.41
C PHE A 325 27.57 7.72 30.53
N GLU A 326 27.46 8.11 31.79
CA GLU A 326 27.77 7.26 32.94
C GLU A 326 26.99 5.95 32.92
N VAL A 327 25.74 5.99 32.48
CA VAL A 327 24.88 4.80 32.33
C VAL A 327 25.28 3.99 31.10
N LEU A 328 25.39 4.59 29.93
CA LEU A 328 25.66 3.86 28.69
C LEU A 328 27.03 3.17 28.66
N VAL A 329 28.05 3.76 29.28
CA VAL A 329 29.39 3.14 29.36
C VAL A 329 29.46 1.89 30.27
N THR A 330 28.38 1.59 30.99
CA THR A 330 28.29 0.34 31.77
C THR A 330 28.01 -0.88 30.91
N ASP A 331 27.52 -0.70 29.68
CA ASP A 331 27.26 -1.79 28.74
C ASP A 331 28.26 -1.77 27.57
N PRO A 332 29.24 -2.70 27.54
CA PRO A 332 30.24 -2.78 26.48
C PRO A 332 29.65 -3.03 25.09
N GLU A 333 28.44 -3.62 24.99
CA GLU A 333 27.82 -3.95 23.71
C GLU A 333 27.36 -2.69 22.93
N VAL A 334 27.17 -1.54 23.60
CA VAL A 334 26.83 -0.28 22.96
C VAL A 334 28.05 0.58 22.57
N TYR A 335 29.28 0.23 22.98
CA TYR A 335 30.48 0.99 22.66
C TYR A 335 30.67 1.29 21.16
N PRO A 336 30.41 0.38 20.22
CA PRO A 336 30.59 0.66 18.80
C PRO A 336 29.79 1.87 18.32
N LEU A 337 28.65 2.14 18.95
CA LEU A 337 27.79 3.28 18.61
C LEU A 337 28.16 4.56 19.34
N LEU A 338 28.89 4.45 20.47
CA LEU A 338 29.24 5.60 21.34
C LEU A 338 30.58 6.24 21.00
N GLY A 339 31.43 5.62 20.18
CA GLY A 339 32.80 6.07 19.93
C GLY A 339 32.93 7.57 19.64
N PRO A 340 32.24 8.14 18.66
CA PRO A 340 32.35 9.57 18.35
C PRO A 340 31.90 10.48 19.51
N PHE A 341 30.88 10.07 20.23
CA PHE A 341 30.29 10.84 21.34
C PHE A 341 31.17 10.76 22.59
N LYS A 342 31.73 9.59 22.86
CA LYS A 342 32.63 9.40 24.00
C LYS A 342 33.85 10.31 23.93
N THR A 343 34.45 10.43 22.75
CA THR A 343 35.63 11.33 22.57
C THR A 343 35.25 12.78 22.87
N ALA A 344 34.09 13.24 22.41
CA ALA A 344 33.60 14.60 22.70
C ALA A 344 33.27 14.77 24.19
N PHE A 345 32.72 13.76 24.83
CA PHE A 345 32.39 13.77 26.26
C PHE A 345 33.65 13.82 27.12
N ASP A 346 34.61 12.92 26.86
CA ASP A 346 35.88 12.84 27.59
C ASP A 346 36.69 14.16 27.48
N ASN A 347 36.65 14.81 26.34
CA ASN A 347 37.27 16.12 26.10
C ASN A 347 36.45 17.31 26.61
N LYS A 348 35.31 17.08 27.26
CA LYS A 348 34.36 18.10 27.73
C LYS A 348 33.89 19.07 26.65
N ALA A 349 33.79 18.60 25.40
CA ALA A 349 33.34 19.37 24.24
C ALA A 349 31.80 19.39 24.20
N MET A 350 31.15 20.05 25.18
CA MET A 350 29.69 20.04 25.35
C MET A 350 28.94 20.66 24.19
N GLU A 351 29.49 21.70 23.55
CA GLU A 351 28.91 22.32 22.35
C GLU A 351 28.83 21.32 21.16
N GLN A 352 29.84 20.46 21.02
CA GLN A 352 29.88 19.44 20.00
C GLN A 352 28.85 18.34 20.30
N LEU A 353 28.72 17.91 21.56
CA LEU A 353 27.68 16.95 21.98
C LEU A 353 26.29 17.51 21.75
N GLU A 354 26.04 18.78 22.09
CA GLU A 354 24.76 19.44 21.83
C GLU A 354 24.46 19.50 20.35
N GLY A 355 25.41 19.79 19.49
CA GLY A 355 25.23 19.74 18.04
C GLY A 355 24.86 18.35 17.52
N MET A 356 25.45 17.28 18.10
CA MET A 356 25.22 15.89 17.68
C MET A 356 23.92 15.29 18.24
N ILE A 357 23.52 15.63 19.46
CA ILE A 357 22.44 14.98 20.21
C ILE A 357 21.24 15.93 20.42
N GLY A 358 21.45 17.25 20.45
CA GLY A 358 20.42 18.23 20.76
C GLY A 358 19.25 18.16 19.79
N THR A 359 19.50 17.96 18.51
CA THR A 359 18.45 17.77 17.49
C THR A 359 17.59 16.53 17.80
N LEU A 360 18.22 15.42 18.24
CA LEU A 360 17.51 14.22 18.65
C LEU A 360 16.57 14.50 19.83
N ARG A 361 17.06 15.21 20.84
CA ARG A 361 16.26 15.58 22.02
C ARG A 361 15.04 16.41 21.65
N VAL A 362 15.22 17.42 20.81
CA VAL A 362 14.11 18.28 20.34
C VAL A 362 13.07 17.47 19.57
N GLN A 363 13.52 16.55 18.70
CA GLN A 363 12.60 15.71 17.91
C GLN A 363 11.87 14.71 18.79
N THR A 364 12.57 14.00 19.67
CA THR A 364 11.98 12.96 20.51
C THR A 364 11.11 13.50 21.64
N SER A 365 11.38 14.73 22.13
CA SER A 365 10.54 15.38 23.16
C SER A 365 9.07 15.50 22.73
N ARG A 366 8.80 15.65 21.44
CA ARG A 366 7.45 15.72 20.90
C ARG A 366 6.66 14.41 21.06
N LEU A 367 7.36 13.28 21.18
CA LEU A 367 6.76 11.95 21.37
C LEU A 367 6.41 11.66 22.82
N ALA A 368 6.92 12.46 23.78
CA ALA A 368 6.75 12.25 25.22
C ALA A 368 5.37 12.74 25.70
N THR A 369 4.30 12.20 25.15
CA THR A 369 2.94 12.46 25.58
C THR A 369 2.47 11.42 26.60
N LYS A 370 1.53 11.78 27.48
CA LYS A 370 0.97 10.86 28.50
C LYS A 370 0.32 9.63 27.83
N GLU A 371 -0.35 9.85 26.71
CA GLU A 371 -1.01 8.84 25.90
C GLU A 371 -0.01 7.87 25.28
N ALA A 372 1.08 8.38 24.67
CA ALA A 372 2.14 7.55 24.10
C ALA A 372 2.83 6.71 25.19
N TYR A 373 3.07 7.31 26.35
CA TYR A 373 3.63 6.58 27.50
C TYR A 373 2.71 5.46 27.97
N TRP A 374 1.41 5.71 28.01
CA TRP A 374 0.42 4.69 28.36
C TRP A 374 0.43 3.53 27.37
N VAL A 375 0.32 3.81 26.09
CA VAL A 375 0.22 2.77 25.05
C VAL A 375 1.51 1.94 24.97
N PHE A 376 2.68 2.57 25.01
CA PHE A 376 3.95 1.89 24.82
C PHE A 376 4.54 1.23 26.08
N SER A 377 4.05 1.56 27.26
CA SER A 377 4.50 0.95 28.53
C SER A 377 3.82 -0.37 28.88
N GLY A 378 2.93 -0.88 28.02
CA GLY A 378 2.26 -2.16 28.20
C GLY A 378 2.55 -3.15 27.06
N ASP A 379 2.09 -4.39 27.23
CA ASP A 379 2.32 -5.50 26.30
C ASP A 379 1.12 -6.44 26.29
N ASP A 380 -0.01 -5.96 25.76
CA ASP A 380 -1.28 -6.71 25.77
C ASP A 380 -1.32 -7.80 24.68
N PHE A 381 -0.47 -7.71 23.64
CA PHE A 381 -0.45 -8.65 22.52
C PHE A 381 0.86 -8.62 21.74
N ASP A 382 1.11 -9.70 20.96
CA ASP A 382 2.25 -9.79 20.04
C ASP A 382 1.90 -9.20 18.67
N LEU A 383 2.86 -8.47 18.08
CA LEU A 383 2.72 -7.89 16.73
C LEU A 383 2.76 -8.93 15.60
N LYS A 384 3.02 -10.21 15.88
CA LYS A 384 2.90 -11.29 14.90
C LYS A 384 1.43 -11.66 14.65
N VAL A 385 0.69 -10.77 14.00
CA VAL A 385 -0.75 -10.95 13.71
C VAL A 385 -1.05 -12.17 12.83
N SER A 386 -0.05 -12.70 12.15
CA SER A 386 -0.11 -13.89 11.28
C SER A 386 0.08 -15.22 12.02
N ASP A 387 0.27 -15.20 13.34
CA ASP A 387 0.48 -16.42 14.12
C ASP A 387 -0.78 -17.26 14.11
N PRO A 388 -0.74 -18.53 13.61
CA PRO A 388 -1.90 -19.41 13.64
C PRO A 388 -2.46 -19.69 15.04
N LYS A 389 -1.62 -19.61 16.08
CA LYS A 389 -2.06 -19.81 17.49
C LYS A 389 -2.79 -18.59 18.06
N ASN A 390 -2.40 -17.38 17.64
CA ASN A 390 -2.95 -16.11 18.11
C ASN A 390 -3.16 -15.12 16.97
N PRO A 391 -3.96 -15.45 15.95
CA PRO A 391 -4.21 -14.53 14.86
C PRO A 391 -4.92 -13.27 15.36
N SER A 392 -4.68 -12.14 14.73
CA SER A 392 -5.27 -10.88 15.18
C SER A 392 -5.66 -9.98 14.00
N TYR A 393 -6.75 -9.25 14.21
CA TYR A 393 -7.06 -8.03 13.46
C TYR A 393 -6.47 -6.87 14.23
N LEU A 394 -5.68 -6.07 13.58
CA LEU A 394 -5.06 -4.88 14.15
C LEU A 394 -5.47 -3.64 13.38
N LEU A 395 -6.11 -2.73 14.07
CA LEU A 395 -6.36 -1.39 13.58
C LEU A 395 -5.33 -0.44 14.18
N ILE A 396 -4.69 0.35 13.33
CA ILE A 396 -3.75 1.40 13.71
C ILE A 396 -4.43 2.74 13.39
N ALA A 397 -4.83 3.47 14.43
CA ALA A 397 -5.53 4.74 14.30
C ALA A 397 -4.55 5.91 14.12
N ASN A 398 -4.96 6.89 13.32
CA ASN A 398 -4.30 8.19 13.25
C ASN A 398 -5.32 9.31 13.51
N ASP A 399 -4.79 10.51 13.70
CA ASP A 399 -5.57 11.75 13.83
C ASP A 399 -4.92 12.81 12.94
N PRO A 400 -5.69 13.41 12.00
CA PRO A 400 -5.16 14.44 11.11
C PRO A 400 -4.57 15.68 11.81
N GLU A 401 -5.02 16.01 13.03
CA GLU A 401 -4.52 17.16 13.78
C GLU A 401 -3.13 16.92 14.39
N MET A 402 -2.80 15.64 14.66
CA MET A 402 -1.54 15.22 15.28
C MET A 402 -0.70 14.31 14.37
N GLU A 403 -0.92 14.37 13.07
CA GLU A 403 -0.36 13.45 12.06
C GLU A 403 1.14 13.20 12.21
N SER A 404 1.94 14.24 12.39
CA SER A 404 3.41 14.11 12.41
C SER A 404 3.93 13.33 13.63
N ILE A 405 3.27 13.45 14.78
CA ILE A 405 3.65 12.77 16.02
C ILE A 405 3.15 11.33 15.99
N ILE A 406 1.86 11.17 15.75
CA ILE A 406 1.21 9.84 15.72
C ILE A 406 1.74 9.01 14.56
N GLY A 407 2.01 9.62 13.41
CA GLY A 407 2.61 8.96 12.27
C GLY A 407 3.96 8.34 12.58
N ALA A 408 4.81 9.01 13.37
CA ALA A 408 6.10 8.46 13.79
C ALA A 408 5.96 7.28 14.77
N LEU A 409 5.02 7.38 15.72
CA LEU A 409 4.73 6.30 16.66
C LEU A 409 4.15 5.07 15.93
N ASN A 410 3.23 5.29 15.00
CA ASN A 410 2.64 4.25 14.17
C ASN A 410 3.67 3.59 13.22
N ALA A 411 4.61 4.38 12.68
CA ALA A 411 5.70 3.85 11.84
C ALA A 411 6.58 2.85 12.60
N LEU A 412 6.86 3.11 13.87
CA LEU A 412 7.61 2.20 14.73
C LEU A 412 6.90 0.86 14.93
N ILE A 413 5.58 0.92 15.19
CA ILE A 413 4.75 -0.29 15.33
C ILE A 413 4.70 -1.06 14.01
N LEU A 414 4.46 -0.37 12.91
CA LEU A 414 4.32 -0.98 11.60
C LEU A 414 5.64 -1.63 11.13
N ASN A 415 6.77 -1.00 11.39
CA ASN A 415 8.09 -1.58 11.10
C ASN A 415 8.29 -2.93 11.82
N ARG A 416 7.96 -2.99 13.11
CA ARG A 416 8.03 -4.23 13.88
C ARG A 416 7.05 -5.29 13.40
N LEU A 417 5.81 -4.90 13.17
CA LEU A 417 4.78 -5.78 12.65
C LEU A 417 5.22 -6.43 11.33
N VAL A 418 5.73 -5.62 10.39
CA VAL A 418 6.20 -6.09 9.09
C VAL A 418 7.31 -7.12 9.21
N THR A 419 8.29 -6.86 10.06
CA THR A 419 9.38 -7.82 10.32
C THR A 419 8.84 -9.13 10.87
N ARG A 420 7.79 -9.08 11.71
CA ARG A 420 7.17 -10.27 12.32
C ARG A 420 6.31 -11.06 11.35
N VAL A 421 5.48 -10.41 10.54
CA VAL A 421 4.60 -11.09 9.57
C VAL A 421 5.37 -11.64 8.37
N ASN A 422 6.52 -11.04 8.06
CA ASN A 422 7.39 -11.49 6.96
C ASN A 422 8.37 -12.61 7.38
N SER A 423 8.13 -13.22 8.53
CA SER A 423 8.92 -14.36 9.05
C SER A 423 8.06 -15.64 9.15
N GLY A 424 8.69 -16.80 9.08
CA GLY A 424 8.01 -18.10 9.32
C GLY A 424 7.35 -18.70 8.09
N GLN A 425 8.07 -18.74 6.98
CA GLN A 425 7.67 -19.24 5.66
C GLN A 425 6.62 -20.36 5.68
N GLY A 426 5.47 -20.11 5.04
CA GLY A 426 4.43 -21.12 4.75
C GLY A 426 3.55 -21.55 5.93
N LYS A 427 3.87 -21.18 7.16
CA LYS A 427 3.11 -21.57 8.37
C LYS A 427 2.14 -20.48 8.88
N ASN A 428 2.17 -19.31 8.26
CA ASN A 428 1.41 -18.15 8.69
C ASN A 428 -0.04 -18.17 8.16
N VAL A 429 -0.96 -17.58 8.94
CA VAL A 429 -2.27 -17.17 8.41
C VAL A 429 -2.03 -16.07 7.36
N PRO A 430 -2.76 -16.05 6.24
CA PRO A 430 -2.65 -14.95 5.28
C PRO A 430 -2.96 -13.60 5.96
N VAL A 431 -2.18 -12.57 5.62
CA VAL A 431 -2.33 -11.24 6.20
C VAL A 431 -2.67 -10.23 5.10
N SER A 432 -3.59 -9.33 5.38
CA SER A 432 -3.88 -8.18 4.54
C SER A 432 -3.49 -6.90 5.28
N ILE A 433 -2.45 -6.22 4.79
CA ILE A 433 -2.02 -4.92 5.29
C ILE A 433 -2.61 -3.84 4.38
N ILE A 434 -3.43 -2.97 4.93
CA ILE A 434 -4.11 -1.89 4.20
C ILE A 434 -3.73 -0.56 4.83
N VAL A 435 -3.12 0.31 4.03
CA VAL A 435 -2.78 1.69 4.39
C VAL A 435 -3.53 2.61 3.43
N ASP A 436 -4.59 3.28 3.91
CA ASP A 436 -5.46 4.11 3.07
C ASP A 436 -4.77 5.39 2.57
N GLU A 437 -3.89 5.99 3.40
CA GLU A 437 -3.18 7.22 3.07
C GLU A 437 -1.70 7.10 3.46
N LEU A 438 -0.89 6.51 2.57
CA LEU A 438 0.54 6.26 2.82
C LEU A 438 1.37 7.52 3.12
N PRO A 439 1.12 8.69 2.48
CA PRO A 439 1.88 9.90 2.79
C PRO A 439 1.74 10.41 4.23
N THR A 440 0.77 9.94 5.00
CA THR A 440 0.61 10.31 6.43
C THR A 440 1.46 9.46 7.37
N LEU A 441 2.09 8.44 6.83
CA LEU A 441 2.87 7.45 7.56
C LEU A 441 4.18 7.17 6.83
N TYR A 442 5.31 7.19 7.52
CA TYR A 442 6.57 6.75 6.92
C TYR A 442 6.72 5.24 7.05
N PHE A 443 6.61 4.52 5.94
CA PHE A 443 6.75 3.07 5.92
C PHE A 443 8.15 2.66 5.46
N HIS A 444 9.05 2.53 6.42
CA HIS A 444 10.45 2.16 6.16
C HIS A 444 10.56 0.80 5.45
N LYS A 445 11.41 0.72 4.41
CA LYS A 445 11.67 -0.51 3.63
C LYS A 445 10.42 -1.18 3.03
N ILE A 446 9.43 -0.38 2.65
CA ILE A 446 8.20 -0.87 2.03
C ILE A 446 8.45 -1.68 0.75
N ASP A 447 9.44 -1.29 -0.04
CA ASP A 447 9.87 -1.99 -1.25
C ASP A 447 10.31 -3.44 -0.95
N ARG A 448 11.04 -3.65 0.15
CA ARG A 448 11.46 -4.99 0.59
C ARG A 448 10.27 -5.83 1.05
N LEU A 449 9.34 -5.23 1.79
CA LEU A 449 8.14 -5.94 2.20
C LEU A 449 7.39 -6.48 0.98
N ILE A 450 7.07 -5.62 0.02
CA ILE A 450 6.30 -6.02 -1.17
C ILE A 450 7.05 -7.12 -1.95
N GLY A 451 8.38 -7.00 -2.09
CA GLY A 451 9.21 -7.98 -2.78
C GLY A 451 9.23 -9.37 -2.12
N THR A 452 9.15 -9.44 -0.79
CA THR A 452 9.26 -10.68 -0.01
C THR A 452 7.93 -11.19 0.54
N ALA A 453 6.91 -10.37 0.55
CA ALA A 453 5.60 -10.66 1.15
C ALA A 453 4.88 -11.88 0.55
N ARG A 454 5.09 -12.14 -0.75
CA ARG A 454 4.41 -13.21 -1.48
C ARG A 454 4.63 -14.58 -0.84
N SER A 455 5.86 -14.92 -0.48
CA SER A 455 6.20 -16.22 0.12
C SER A 455 5.59 -16.42 1.51
N ASN A 456 5.29 -15.33 2.21
CA ASN A 456 4.69 -15.32 3.54
C ASN A 456 3.17 -15.06 3.52
N LYS A 457 2.55 -15.00 2.34
CA LYS A 457 1.12 -14.72 2.12
C LYS A 457 0.69 -13.38 2.76
N VAL A 458 1.48 -12.34 2.57
CA VAL A 458 1.17 -10.98 3.00
C VAL A 458 0.72 -10.16 1.80
N ALA A 459 -0.55 -9.75 1.78
CA ALA A 459 -1.11 -8.83 0.79
C ALA A 459 -0.95 -7.40 1.31
N VAL A 460 -0.33 -6.53 0.50
CA VAL A 460 -0.08 -5.13 0.86
C VAL A 460 -0.85 -4.23 -0.09
N THR A 461 -1.78 -3.45 0.46
CA THR A 461 -2.60 -2.49 -0.28
C THR A 461 -2.33 -1.09 0.25
N LEU A 462 -1.84 -0.21 -0.61
CA LEU A 462 -1.32 1.10 -0.24
C LEU A 462 -2.02 2.19 -1.03
N GLY A 463 -2.66 3.12 -0.33
CA GLY A 463 -3.31 4.28 -0.88
C GLY A 463 -2.42 5.52 -0.86
N PHE A 464 -2.47 6.31 -1.91
CA PHE A 464 -1.91 7.66 -1.97
C PHE A 464 -2.68 8.51 -2.98
N GLN A 465 -2.42 9.81 -3.00
CA GLN A 465 -3.16 10.69 -3.89
C GLN A 465 -2.43 10.90 -5.22
N GLU A 466 -1.16 11.29 -5.16
CA GLU A 466 -0.36 11.69 -6.33
C GLU A 466 1.10 11.29 -6.14
N LEU A 467 1.82 10.96 -7.23
CA LEU A 467 3.24 10.59 -7.18
C LEU A 467 4.18 11.64 -6.56
N PRO A 468 3.98 12.95 -6.77
CA PRO A 468 4.80 13.97 -6.12
C PRO A 468 4.80 13.90 -4.60
N GLN A 469 3.73 13.42 -3.96
CA GLN A 469 3.70 13.23 -2.51
C GLN A 469 4.66 12.11 -2.07
N LEU A 470 4.69 11.00 -2.81
CA LEU A 470 5.66 9.92 -2.54
C LEU A 470 7.10 10.39 -2.78
N GLU A 471 7.32 11.23 -3.79
CA GLU A 471 8.65 11.78 -4.06
C GLU A 471 9.13 12.71 -2.94
N ALA A 472 8.23 13.50 -2.36
CA ALA A 472 8.55 14.36 -1.22
C ALA A 472 8.98 13.54 0.02
N ASP A 473 8.34 12.39 0.28
CA ASP A 473 8.60 11.58 1.47
C ASP A 473 9.77 10.60 1.30
N TYR A 474 9.87 9.96 0.13
CA TYR A 474 10.84 8.88 -0.12
C TYR A 474 11.99 9.29 -1.06
N GLY A 475 11.95 10.49 -1.60
CA GLY A 475 12.85 10.95 -2.66
C GLY A 475 12.57 10.25 -4.00
N LYS A 476 13.18 10.75 -5.08
CA LYS A 476 12.96 10.24 -6.44
C LYS A 476 13.29 8.74 -6.57
N VAL A 477 14.47 8.34 -6.08
CA VAL A 477 14.91 6.93 -6.17
C VAL A 477 14.02 6.01 -5.33
N GLY A 478 13.58 6.46 -4.15
CA GLY A 478 12.66 5.71 -3.29
C GLY A 478 11.30 5.54 -3.95
N LYS A 479 10.72 6.61 -4.47
CA LYS A 479 9.47 6.58 -5.24
C LYS A 479 9.54 5.58 -6.40
N ASP A 480 10.59 5.68 -7.24
CA ASP A 480 10.74 4.82 -8.41
C ASP A 480 10.86 3.34 -8.03
N LYS A 481 11.59 3.02 -6.96
CA LYS A 481 11.66 1.64 -6.42
C LYS A 481 10.29 1.14 -5.96
N ILE A 482 9.55 1.97 -5.21
CA ILE A 482 8.27 1.60 -4.63
C ILE A 482 7.24 1.33 -5.72
N ILE A 483 7.10 2.23 -6.72
CA ILE A 483 6.08 2.08 -7.77
C ILE A 483 6.34 0.90 -8.71
N THR A 484 7.60 0.49 -8.88
CA THR A 484 7.97 -0.64 -9.77
C THR A 484 7.81 -2.01 -9.12
N THR A 485 7.67 -2.10 -7.79
CA THR A 485 7.56 -3.38 -7.07
C THR A 485 6.13 -3.93 -7.03
N VAL A 486 5.12 -3.13 -7.33
CA VAL A 486 3.70 -3.49 -7.19
C VAL A 486 3.15 -4.04 -8.51
N GLY A 487 2.41 -5.13 -8.42
CA GLY A 487 1.81 -5.77 -9.59
C GLY A 487 0.41 -5.30 -9.94
N ASN A 488 -0.36 -4.75 -8.97
CA ASN A 488 -1.71 -4.27 -9.19
C ASN A 488 -1.77 -2.76 -8.99
N VAL A 489 -2.29 -2.04 -9.97
CA VAL A 489 -2.46 -0.58 -9.91
C VAL A 489 -3.91 -0.24 -10.19
N ILE A 490 -4.56 0.44 -9.25
CA ILE A 490 -5.94 0.91 -9.37
C ILE A 490 -5.96 2.41 -9.10
N SER A 491 -6.42 3.20 -10.04
CA SER A 491 -6.46 4.64 -9.93
C SER A 491 -7.89 5.18 -10.10
N GLY A 492 -8.27 6.09 -9.21
CA GLY A 492 -9.33 7.05 -9.47
C GLY A 492 -8.81 8.23 -10.30
N SER A 493 -9.50 9.39 -10.28
CA SER A 493 -9.01 10.59 -10.97
C SER A 493 -7.67 11.06 -10.38
N ALA A 494 -6.76 11.50 -11.24
CA ALA A 494 -5.47 12.08 -10.88
C ALA A 494 -5.31 13.43 -11.60
N ARG A 495 -4.49 14.33 -11.07
CA ARG A 495 -4.31 15.69 -11.63
C ARG A 495 -2.87 16.04 -11.90
N SER A 496 -1.91 15.51 -11.15
CA SER A 496 -0.50 15.81 -11.40
C SER A 496 -0.04 15.21 -12.72
N LYS A 497 0.78 15.96 -13.45
CA LYS A 497 1.35 15.51 -14.72
C LYS A 497 2.09 14.18 -14.56
N ASP A 498 2.92 14.07 -13.54
CA ASP A 498 3.74 12.87 -13.30
C ASP A 498 2.88 11.62 -13.08
N THR A 499 1.79 11.75 -12.30
CA THR A 499 0.86 10.63 -12.08
C THR A 499 0.10 10.28 -13.36
N LEU A 500 -0.34 11.29 -14.12
CA LEU A 500 -1.07 11.09 -15.37
C LEU A 500 -0.19 10.45 -16.45
N ASP A 501 1.06 10.92 -16.59
CA ASP A 501 2.03 10.38 -17.54
C ASP A 501 2.42 8.93 -17.18
N TRP A 502 2.62 8.64 -15.90
CA TRP A 502 2.83 7.28 -15.41
C TRP A 502 1.65 6.34 -15.71
N LEU A 503 0.43 6.76 -15.39
CA LEU A 503 -0.77 5.94 -15.65
C LEU A 503 -1.00 5.73 -17.15
N SER A 504 -1.00 6.81 -17.93
CA SER A 504 -1.26 6.75 -19.36
C SER A 504 -0.13 6.09 -20.15
N GLY A 505 1.14 6.36 -19.79
CA GLY A 505 2.32 5.86 -20.49
C GLY A 505 2.77 4.48 -20.05
N ASP A 506 3.04 4.30 -18.74
CA ASP A 506 3.66 3.08 -18.23
C ASP A 506 2.62 1.99 -17.92
N ILE A 507 1.49 2.35 -17.32
CA ILE A 507 0.46 1.37 -16.94
C ILE A 507 -0.39 0.97 -18.16
N PHE A 508 -0.94 1.95 -18.89
CA PHE A 508 -1.77 1.65 -20.05
C PHE A 508 -0.97 1.43 -21.33
N GLY A 509 0.13 2.15 -21.51
CA GLY A 509 0.93 2.07 -22.70
C GLY A 509 0.24 2.62 -23.95
N LYS A 510 0.82 2.30 -25.11
CA LYS A 510 0.34 2.76 -26.41
C LYS A 510 -0.25 1.60 -27.20
N VAL A 511 -1.23 1.91 -28.02
CA VAL A 511 -1.83 1.00 -29.00
C VAL A 511 -1.74 1.57 -30.39
N VAL A 512 -1.67 0.70 -31.38
CA VAL A 512 -1.72 1.10 -32.78
C VAL A 512 -3.15 1.51 -33.13
N GLN A 513 -3.35 2.76 -33.52
CA GLN A 513 -4.63 3.24 -34.06
C GLN A 513 -4.51 3.43 -35.56
N LEU A 514 -5.45 2.84 -36.29
CA LEU A 514 -5.60 3.03 -37.73
C LEU A 514 -6.41 4.33 -37.97
N LYS A 515 -5.72 5.43 -38.30
CA LYS A 515 -6.36 6.67 -38.71
C LYS A 515 -6.65 6.59 -40.22
N LYS A 516 -7.93 6.61 -40.56
CA LYS A 516 -8.39 6.65 -41.93
C LYS A 516 -8.59 8.09 -42.37
N GLY A 517 -7.80 8.51 -43.32
CA GLY A 517 -8.11 9.69 -44.13
C GLY A 517 -8.88 9.22 -45.37
N ILE A 518 -10.13 9.60 -45.51
CA ILE A 518 -10.88 9.38 -46.74
C ILE A 518 -11.00 10.68 -47.45
N THR A 519 -10.32 10.83 -48.59
CA THR A 519 -10.47 11.97 -49.49
C THR A 519 -11.37 11.52 -50.64
N ILE A 520 -12.53 12.11 -50.72
CA ILE A 520 -13.52 11.86 -51.81
C ILE A 520 -13.47 13.07 -52.72
N ASP A 521 -12.85 12.93 -53.89
CA ASP A 521 -12.91 13.92 -54.97
C ASP A 521 -13.85 13.43 -56.06
N ARG A 522 -14.27 14.32 -56.97
CA ARG A 522 -15.23 13.98 -58.03
C ARG A 522 -14.83 12.72 -58.80
N ASP A 523 -13.54 12.54 -59.05
CA ASP A 523 -13.02 11.47 -59.90
C ASP A 523 -12.23 10.39 -59.17
N ARG A 524 -11.86 10.57 -57.90
CA ARG A 524 -11.00 9.62 -57.15
C ARG A 524 -11.42 9.57 -55.68
N THR A 525 -11.47 8.37 -55.14
CA THR A 525 -11.54 8.16 -53.70
C THR A 525 -10.19 7.59 -53.27
N SER A 526 -9.44 8.34 -52.50
CA SER A 526 -8.23 7.84 -51.89
C SER A 526 -8.48 7.54 -50.42
N ILE A 527 -8.07 6.35 -49.97
CA ILE A 527 -8.13 5.95 -48.58
C ILE A 527 -6.70 5.87 -48.11
N ASN A 528 -6.33 6.80 -47.24
CA ASN A 528 -5.03 6.77 -46.56
C ASN A 528 -5.22 6.07 -45.21
N LEU A 529 -4.53 4.96 -45.02
CA LEU A 529 -4.43 4.24 -43.76
C LEU A 529 -3.11 4.63 -43.11
N ASN A 530 -3.16 5.44 -42.08
CA ASN A 530 -2.00 5.80 -41.27
C ASN A 530 -2.09 5.05 -39.95
N GLU A 531 -1.09 4.27 -39.66
CA GLU A 531 -0.91 3.63 -38.34
C GLU A 531 -0.19 4.62 -37.42
N ASN A 532 -0.88 5.05 -36.39
CA ASN A 532 -0.30 5.91 -35.34
C ASN A 532 -0.33 5.18 -33.99
N MET A 533 0.73 5.38 -33.22
CA MET A 533 0.79 4.91 -31.84
C MET A 533 0.17 5.98 -30.93
N ASP A 534 -1.02 5.71 -30.42
CA ASP A 534 -1.72 6.59 -29.47
C ASP A 534 -1.87 5.89 -28.10
N SER A 535 -2.00 6.67 -27.01
CA SER A 535 -2.21 6.12 -25.67
C SER A 535 -3.51 5.32 -25.60
N LEU A 536 -3.49 4.14 -24.98
CA LEU A 536 -4.68 3.32 -24.79
C LEU A 536 -5.74 4.08 -23.98
N VAL A 537 -5.32 4.74 -22.90
CA VAL A 537 -6.14 5.67 -22.11
C VAL A 537 -5.41 7.00 -22.04
N PRO A 538 -5.89 8.05 -22.71
CA PRO A 538 -5.27 9.38 -22.64
C PRO A 538 -5.32 9.96 -21.23
N ALA A 539 -4.31 10.75 -20.87
CA ALA A 539 -4.21 11.43 -19.58
C ALA A 539 -5.45 12.30 -19.28
N SER A 540 -6.03 12.95 -20.28
CA SER A 540 -7.25 13.75 -20.12
C SER A 540 -8.46 12.94 -19.66
N LYS A 541 -8.61 11.70 -20.13
CA LYS A 541 -9.69 10.81 -19.67
C LYS A 541 -9.52 10.41 -18.22
N ILE A 542 -8.27 10.24 -17.75
CA ILE A 542 -7.99 9.91 -16.35
C ILE A 542 -8.28 11.12 -15.44
N SER A 543 -7.88 12.32 -15.87
CA SER A 543 -8.11 13.55 -15.09
C SER A 543 -9.60 13.89 -14.94
N ASP A 544 -10.40 13.57 -15.95
CA ASP A 544 -11.82 13.90 -16.01
C ASP A 544 -12.75 12.83 -15.38
N MET A 545 -12.18 11.77 -14.80
CA MET A 545 -12.97 10.72 -14.16
C MET A 545 -13.78 11.28 -12.98
N ALA A 546 -15.07 11.00 -12.98
CA ALA A 546 -15.94 11.27 -11.85
C ALA A 546 -15.76 10.23 -10.73
N SER A 547 -16.24 10.54 -9.53
CA SER A 547 -16.22 9.62 -8.40
C SER A 547 -16.87 8.27 -8.75
N GLY A 548 -16.20 7.19 -8.34
CA GLY A 548 -16.62 5.81 -8.65
C GLY A 548 -16.15 5.28 -10.00
N TRP A 549 -15.53 6.12 -10.85
CA TRP A 549 -14.76 5.65 -11.98
C TRP A 549 -13.35 5.28 -11.54
N ILE A 550 -12.88 4.14 -12.01
CA ILE A 550 -11.53 3.64 -11.73
C ILE A 550 -10.89 3.07 -12.98
N CYS A 551 -9.58 3.17 -13.03
CA CYS A 551 -8.78 2.66 -14.12
C CYS A 551 -7.50 2.00 -13.59
N GLY A 552 -6.86 1.17 -14.38
CA GLY A 552 -5.61 0.56 -13.97
C GLY A 552 -5.29 -0.77 -14.63
N GLN A 553 -4.44 -1.53 -13.94
CA GLN A 553 -3.97 -2.84 -14.38
C GLN A 553 -3.86 -3.80 -13.20
N THR A 554 -4.34 -5.02 -13.35
CA THR A 554 -4.06 -6.13 -12.42
C THR A 554 -2.85 -6.93 -12.88
N ALA A 555 -2.18 -7.58 -11.93
CA ALA A 555 -1.07 -8.48 -12.24
C ALA A 555 -1.52 -9.61 -13.18
N ARG A 556 -0.70 -9.88 -14.20
CA ARG A 556 -0.91 -11.02 -15.08
C ARG A 556 -0.42 -12.29 -14.39
N ASP A 557 -1.34 -13.07 -13.89
CA ASP A 557 -1.07 -14.39 -13.33
C ASP A 557 -1.85 -15.44 -14.11
N PHE A 558 -1.32 -16.66 -14.14
CA PHE A 558 -1.98 -17.78 -14.78
C PHE A 558 -3.16 -18.25 -13.93
N THR A 559 -4.31 -18.45 -14.56
CA THR A 559 -5.42 -19.18 -13.96
C THR A 559 -5.19 -20.66 -14.20
N VAL A 560 -5.07 -21.42 -13.11
CA VAL A 560 -5.02 -22.88 -13.21
C VAL A 560 -6.45 -23.38 -13.28
N THR A 561 -6.89 -23.81 -14.44
CA THR A 561 -8.14 -24.56 -14.60
C THR A 561 -7.88 -25.99 -14.13
N LYS A 562 -8.67 -26.47 -13.14
CA LYS A 562 -8.65 -27.89 -12.76
C LYS A 562 -9.32 -28.69 -13.88
N THR A 563 -8.54 -29.37 -14.66
CA THR A 563 -9.04 -30.38 -15.62
C THR A 563 -8.90 -31.76 -15.00
N GLY A 564 -10.03 -32.48 -14.87
CA GLY A 564 -10.08 -33.90 -14.61
C GLY A 564 -9.99 -34.35 -13.14
N LYS A 565 -10.39 -35.59 -12.90
CA LYS A 565 -10.54 -36.25 -11.60
C LYS A 565 -9.23 -36.55 -10.84
N ASN A 566 -8.08 -36.12 -11.30
CA ASN A 566 -6.78 -36.32 -10.65
C ASN A 566 -6.17 -34.96 -10.31
N ASP A 567 -5.72 -34.78 -9.06
CA ASP A 567 -5.11 -33.60 -8.46
C ASP A 567 -3.76 -33.14 -9.10
N SER A 568 -3.41 -33.61 -10.27
CA SER A 568 -2.22 -33.15 -11.00
C SER A 568 -2.54 -31.90 -11.81
N MET A 569 -1.91 -30.79 -11.44
CA MET A 569 -1.91 -29.54 -12.21
C MET A 569 -1.29 -29.78 -13.59
N ASN A 570 -2.08 -29.73 -14.65
CA ASN A 570 -1.57 -29.73 -15.99
C ASN A 570 -1.22 -28.31 -16.40
N ILE A 571 0.07 -27.96 -16.38
CA ILE A 571 0.58 -26.60 -16.67
C ILE A 571 0.26 -26.16 -18.11
N GLN A 572 -0.06 -27.10 -19.01
CA GLN A 572 -0.37 -26.83 -20.42
C GLN A 572 -1.75 -26.20 -20.66
N GLU A 573 -2.63 -26.17 -19.66
CA GLU A 573 -3.97 -25.58 -19.76
C GLU A 573 -4.15 -24.29 -18.96
N ALA A 574 -3.04 -23.66 -18.55
CA ALA A 574 -3.10 -22.33 -17.92
C ALA A 574 -3.45 -21.28 -18.98
N GLU A 575 -4.70 -20.83 -19.01
CA GLU A 575 -5.07 -19.68 -19.84
C GLU A 575 -4.47 -18.40 -19.24
N GLU A 576 -3.69 -17.72 -20.07
CA GLU A 576 -3.24 -16.38 -19.76
C GLU A 576 -4.44 -15.43 -19.70
N PHE A 577 -4.55 -14.65 -18.61
CA PHE A 577 -5.58 -13.62 -18.50
C PHE A 577 -5.39 -12.57 -19.60
N LYS A 578 -6.25 -12.61 -20.62
CA LYS A 578 -6.12 -11.75 -21.83
C LYS A 578 -6.30 -10.25 -21.51
N THR A 579 -7.03 -9.94 -20.44
CA THR A 579 -7.42 -8.56 -20.12
C THR A 579 -7.06 -8.20 -18.68
N SER A 580 -5.85 -7.69 -18.48
CA SER A 580 -5.39 -7.20 -17.18
C SER A 580 -5.70 -5.71 -16.94
N LYS A 581 -6.01 -4.96 -18.00
CA LYS A 581 -6.27 -3.51 -17.96
C LYS A 581 -7.75 -3.22 -17.89
N PHE A 582 -8.13 -2.17 -17.16
CA PHE A 582 -9.53 -1.75 -17.00
C PHE A 582 -9.67 -0.23 -16.94
N PHE A 583 -10.78 0.26 -17.48
CA PHE A 583 -11.25 1.64 -17.39
C PHE A 583 -12.77 1.58 -17.27
N CYS A 584 -13.33 1.76 -16.07
CA CYS A 584 -14.71 1.40 -15.80
C CYS A 584 -15.30 2.16 -14.61
N LYS A 585 -16.57 2.05 -14.43
CA LYS A 585 -17.29 2.50 -13.23
C LYS A 585 -17.56 1.29 -12.33
N THR A 586 -17.33 1.42 -11.04
CA THR A 586 -17.72 0.38 -10.06
C THR A 586 -19.23 0.23 -10.01
N ASN A 587 -19.69 -1.00 -9.83
CA ASN A 587 -21.11 -1.35 -9.90
C ASN A 587 -21.54 -2.21 -8.69
N PHE A 588 -21.49 -1.61 -7.51
CA PHE A 588 -21.93 -2.26 -6.28
C PHE A 588 -23.46 -2.24 -6.12
N ASN A 589 -23.98 -3.20 -5.36
CA ASN A 589 -25.36 -3.17 -4.90
C ASN A 589 -25.50 -2.14 -3.78
N MET A 590 -26.00 -0.96 -4.09
CA MET A 590 -26.11 0.16 -3.14
C MET A 590 -27.11 -0.10 -2.01
N ASP A 591 -28.12 -0.95 -2.23
CA ASP A 591 -29.09 -1.28 -1.19
C ASP A 591 -28.48 -2.20 -0.12
N GLU A 592 -27.64 -3.15 -0.52
CA GLU A 592 -26.88 -3.97 0.41
C GLU A 592 -25.90 -3.12 1.23
N ILE A 593 -25.21 -2.18 0.59
CA ILE A 593 -24.26 -1.30 1.28
C ILE A 593 -24.96 -0.39 2.29
N LYS A 594 -26.09 0.19 1.94
CA LYS A 594 -26.88 1.02 2.88
C LYS A 594 -27.37 0.21 4.08
N ALA A 595 -27.87 -1.00 3.83
CA ALA A 595 -28.28 -1.91 4.90
C ALA A 595 -27.11 -2.27 5.83
N GLU A 596 -25.92 -2.47 5.26
CA GLU A 596 -24.68 -2.71 6.01
C GLU A 596 -24.30 -1.48 6.86
N GLU A 597 -24.35 -0.28 6.27
CA GLU A 597 -24.05 0.97 6.99
C GLU A 597 -25.01 1.25 8.14
N GLU A 598 -26.28 0.92 7.97
CA GLU A 598 -27.27 1.00 9.06
C GLU A 598 -26.99 0.00 10.18
N ASP A 599 -26.50 -1.19 9.85
CA ASP A 599 -26.20 -2.24 10.81
C ASP A 599 -24.88 -1.96 11.61
N TYR A 600 -24.01 -1.06 11.14
CA TYR A 600 -22.79 -0.68 11.90
C TYR A 600 -23.09 -0.20 13.32
N LYS A 601 -24.24 0.42 13.57
CA LYS A 601 -24.68 0.91 14.88
C LYS A 601 -24.82 -0.21 15.91
N ASN A 602 -25.08 -1.43 15.44
CA ASN A 602 -25.23 -2.61 16.29
C ASN A 602 -23.89 -3.22 16.73
N TYR A 603 -22.79 -2.74 16.16
CA TYR A 603 -21.43 -3.23 16.45
C TYR A 603 -20.51 -2.06 16.83
N PRO A 604 -20.72 -1.46 18.03
CA PRO A 604 -19.85 -0.39 18.51
C PRO A 604 -18.43 -0.91 18.74
N LEU A 605 -17.43 -0.03 18.51
CA LEU A 605 -16.02 -0.37 18.71
C LEU A 605 -15.76 -0.80 20.17
N PRO A 606 -14.87 -1.76 20.39
CA PRO A 606 -14.55 -2.24 21.73
C PRO A 606 -13.79 -1.17 22.51
N ILE A 607 -14.15 -1.01 23.77
CA ILE A 607 -13.41 -0.21 24.76
C ILE A 607 -12.55 -1.18 25.56
N TYR A 608 -11.23 -0.99 25.52
CA TYR A 608 -10.28 -1.86 26.23
C TYR A 608 -10.04 -1.39 27.67
N TYR A 609 -10.07 -0.06 27.89
CA TYR A 609 -9.86 0.53 29.23
C TYR A 609 -11.00 1.49 29.57
N ASN A 610 -11.73 1.16 30.62
CA ASN A 610 -12.80 2.03 31.15
C ASN A 610 -12.25 2.90 32.28
N PHE A 611 -11.97 4.16 31.97
CA PHE A 611 -11.43 5.14 32.93
C PHE A 611 -12.46 5.77 33.86
N LYS A 612 -13.73 5.37 33.81
CA LYS A 612 -14.85 5.86 34.62
C LYS A 612 -15.19 7.36 34.45
N SER A 613 -14.19 8.23 34.32
CA SER A 613 -14.36 9.67 34.07
C SER A 613 -13.12 10.29 33.41
N THR A 614 -13.26 11.46 32.81
CA THR A 614 -12.16 12.21 32.21
C THR A 614 -11.06 12.54 33.23
N ASP A 615 -11.44 12.97 34.44
CA ASP A 615 -10.50 13.30 35.51
C ASP A 615 -9.73 12.04 35.99
N ALA A 616 -10.42 10.89 36.07
CA ALA A 616 -9.77 9.63 36.42
C ALA A 616 -8.78 9.20 35.31
N LYS A 617 -9.13 9.38 34.03
CA LYS A 617 -8.25 9.11 32.88
C LYS A 617 -6.99 9.97 32.99
N GLU A 618 -7.13 11.30 33.11
CA GLU A 618 -6.01 12.21 33.23
C GLU A 618 -5.08 11.87 34.40
N ARG A 619 -5.64 11.56 35.56
CA ARG A 619 -4.85 11.16 36.72
C ARG A 619 -4.10 9.85 36.51
N ILE A 620 -4.71 8.85 35.89
CA ILE A 620 -4.06 7.57 35.62
C ILE A 620 -2.91 7.75 34.61
N LEU A 621 -3.13 8.50 33.54
CA LEU A 621 -2.11 8.77 32.52
C LEU A 621 -0.94 9.57 33.13
N TYR A 622 -1.23 10.59 33.94
CA TYR A 622 -0.23 11.40 34.61
C TYR A 622 0.58 10.58 35.64
N ASN A 623 -0.07 9.72 36.41
CA ASN A 623 0.61 8.84 37.34
C ASN A 623 1.53 7.84 36.63
N ASN A 624 1.08 7.27 35.49
CA ASN A 624 1.92 6.40 34.68
C ASN A 624 3.15 7.13 34.13
N PHE A 625 2.96 8.36 33.65
CA PHE A 625 4.05 9.19 33.15
C PHE A 625 5.11 9.49 34.24
N ASN A 626 4.65 9.94 35.41
CA ASN A 626 5.53 10.22 36.54
C ASN A 626 6.24 8.98 37.11
N ARG A 627 5.53 7.82 37.11
CA ARG A 627 6.11 6.56 37.54
C ARG A 627 7.32 6.20 36.69
N ILE A 628 7.18 6.29 35.36
CA ILE A 628 8.26 5.99 34.41
C ILE A 628 9.46 6.92 34.60
N ASP A 629 9.20 8.23 34.75
CA ASP A 629 10.24 9.20 35.00
C ASP A 629 10.98 8.92 36.32
N GLN A 630 10.27 8.52 37.37
CA GLN A 630 10.88 8.15 38.65
C GLN A 630 11.68 6.86 38.54
N GLU A 631 11.17 5.85 37.82
CA GLU A 631 11.87 4.58 37.59
C GLU A 631 13.21 4.80 36.87
N VAL A 632 13.27 5.70 35.88
CA VAL A 632 14.50 6.08 35.19
C VAL A 632 15.47 6.77 36.12
N LYS A 633 15.01 7.74 36.95
CA LYS A 633 15.84 8.41 37.95
C LYS A 633 16.47 7.43 38.97
N ASP A 634 15.63 6.49 39.41
CA ASP A 634 16.11 5.49 40.41
C ASP A 634 17.10 4.51 39.77
N MET A 635 16.89 4.13 38.50
CA MET A 635 17.83 3.33 37.72
C MET A 635 19.18 4.03 37.57
N ILE A 636 19.22 5.30 37.20
CA ILE A 636 20.45 6.09 37.04
C ILE A 636 21.19 6.13 38.37
N LYS A 637 20.52 6.51 39.47
CA LYS A 637 21.12 6.54 40.80
C LYS A 637 21.68 5.21 41.23
N LYS A 638 20.99 4.12 40.96
CA LYS A 638 21.46 2.75 41.29
C LYS A 638 22.73 2.44 40.53
N ILE A 639 22.80 2.69 39.22
CA ILE A 639 23.95 2.45 38.39
C ILE A 639 25.12 3.30 38.84
N GLN A 640 24.97 4.60 39.11
CA GLN A 640 25.98 5.49 39.63
C GLN A 640 26.54 5.00 40.97
N THR A 641 25.69 4.50 41.88
CA THR A 641 26.10 3.99 43.18
C THR A 641 26.90 2.70 43.05
N GLU A 642 26.53 1.80 42.14
CA GLU A 642 27.24 0.55 41.88
C GLU A 642 28.60 0.80 41.22
N PHE A 643 28.67 1.72 40.26
CA PHE A 643 29.95 2.10 39.59
C PHE A 643 30.90 2.83 40.51
N GLY A 644 30.46 3.81 41.29
CA GLY A 644 31.29 4.51 42.27
C GLY A 644 31.85 3.62 43.39
N LYS A 645 31.20 2.49 43.66
CA LYS A 645 31.76 1.45 44.56
C LYS A 645 32.84 0.60 43.90
N SER A 646 32.72 0.39 42.57
CA SER A 646 33.71 -0.36 41.79
C SER A 646 35.03 0.41 41.66
N GLU A 647 34.98 1.70 41.31
CA GLU A 647 36.15 2.58 41.22
C GLU A 647 36.89 2.73 42.58
N LYS A 648 36.14 2.82 43.69
CA LYS A 648 36.75 2.87 45.02
C LYS A 648 37.43 1.55 45.45
N LYS A 649 37.02 0.40 44.89
CA LYS A 649 37.70 -0.88 45.12
C LYS A 649 38.99 -1.03 44.30
N GLU A 650 39.04 -0.49 43.10
CA GLU A 650 40.24 -0.49 42.27
C GLU A 650 41.30 0.52 42.75
N SER A 651 40.88 1.61 43.42
CA SER A 651 41.80 2.63 43.94
C SER A 651 42.36 2.33 45.32
N SER A 652 42.03 1.22 45.95
CA SER A 652 42.63 0.81 47.23
C SER A 652 43.98 0.14 46.97
N PRO A 653 45.11 0.71 47.41
CA PRO A 653 46.42 0.13 47.16
C PRO A 653 46.56 -1.20 47.90
N THR A 654 46.84 -2.27 47.16
CA THR A 654 47.25 -3.56 47.69
C THR A 654 48.45 -3.33 48.56
N LYS A 655 48.29 -3.34 49.88
CA LYS A 655 49.42 -3.46 50.80
C LYS A 655 50.07 -4.78 50.50
N LYS A 656 51.24 -4.72 49.83
CA LYS A 656 52.21 -5.80 49.79
C LYS A 656 52.75 -6.00 51.21
N GLN A 657 52.51 -7.14 51.79
CA GLN A 657 53.38 -7.76 52.80
C GLN A 657 54.37 -8.67 52.11
#